data_76a6a3db1fd50211a8a7a4c847628330
#
_entry.id   76a6a3db1fd50211a8a7a4c847628330
#
_cell.length_a   1.000
_cell.length_b   1.000
_cell.length_c   1.000
_cell.angle_alpha   90.00
_cell.angle_beta   90.00
_cell.angle_gamma   90.00
#
_symmetry.space_group_name_H-M   'P 1'
#
loop_
_entity.id
_entity.type
_entity.pdbx_description
1 polymer ?
#
loop_
_entity_poly.entity_id
_entity_poly.type
_entity_poly.pdbx_seq_one_letter_code
_entity_poly.pdbx_strand_id
1 'polypeptide(L)'
;MNFHAQTYKAGKYLLLWPSLKILLLLFKCLIGAQVAYSFQNTSVGVVIDANSEVGKQQKRAMHIAAQTFNNNSKNHNNIILFFHDSGGIPLQAASAAEELIMKKKVKVIVGMGTWQEAALAADLGNKAQIPIISFSSPSIVPPLMQHRWPFLIQMAKDQAAHMNCIADIIHAYNWQKVIAIYEDNPYSGDSGLLSLFSEALQKGNAQIENRLVLPHFTSLSDPKGVVLDELLKLLPLKSRVFVVLQASFPMVTHLFREAKKIGFLGKDSAWIINEGITSMLDFANKSVLSSMEGTLGIKTYYSTNSTAYTHLQENFQSEHAETAGTKPGSDALRAYDSVIIITEALEKMNSKSSNSKPRVFLEKILSSNFNGLSGNIRFQGSHLSNTAVLRVINVVNREYKELDFWTPKFKFAGSLEILKDRETRGDYATNNLAGPVVWPGGLISADPIGWKMPTDTEPLKVAIPTNPAFVNFLKEDSQKQYSGFCIDIFHEARKILSDKYSGMPYVFHPFNESYDKLLLNVINKSHDVIVGDVTILAERSKDVWFTQPYTESGLSLILPIETEGSAWLFMKPFSSEMWIATIGILIYTMFIVWFLEHHLNPDFGGPLKNQISTTLWFAFSSLFFAHKEKINSNSARVVVGVWLFLVFVLTSSYTANLSSLLTVKRLKSGRDVEWLKQNNLSVGCDNSSSFVKNYMINVYNFTPQQIIEVDGEHDIVDKFKSKNISALFLESPYEKVFMNKYCKDYTAVTAANKFGGLGFVFQKGSPMARDFSGAILTLAEMGKLKTLEEIWLTPPNECSNGSTSPETESLTLHNFWGLYIICAAISTICFVMALLKNHLNKHNHIEEEDQHQDSATADDDSVWKKALRIGTGFYNNVNNKTLGRAATFGGMQLTRRRNSSRWQSISTSDDVANPQSSQSAVKDML
;
A
#
# COMPACT_ATOMS: atom_id res chain seq x y z
N MET A 1 -115.83 -59.28 -19.17
CA MET A 1 -115.54 -59.79 -17.84
C MET A 1 -114.38 -60.75 -17.93
N ASN A 2 -113.23 -60.47 -17.99
CA ASN A 2 -112.21 -60.28 -16.99
C ASN A 2 -111.68 -61.61 -16.41
N PHE A 3 -110.39 -61.69 -16.44
CA PHE A 3 -109.51 -62.65 -15.77
C PHE A 3 -109.32 -64.00 -16.46
N HIS A 4 -108.50 -64.10 -17.46
CA HIS A 4 -107.66 -65.24 -17.75
C HIS A 4 -106.68 -65.02 -18.92
N ALA A 5 -105.67 -64.16 -18.72
CA ALA A 5 -104.60 -63.97 -19.73
C ALA A 5 -103.29 -63.37 -19.16
N GLN A 6 -102.80 -63.85 -17.98
CA GLN A 6 -101.60 -63.40 -17.43
C GLN A 6 -100.64 -64.35 -16.77
N THR A 7 -100.85 -65.71 -16.95
CA THR A 7 -100.01 -66.71 -16.28
C THR A 7 -99.06 -67.51 -17.22
N TYR A 8 -98.90 -67.14 -18.52
CA TYR A 8 -98.07 -67.91 -19.44
C TYR A 8 -96.82 -67.22 -19.92
N LYS A 9 -96.45 -66.06 -19.40
CA LYS A 9 -95.13 -65.30 -19.74
C LYS A 9 -94.09 -65.23 -18.64
N ALA A 10 -94.37 -65.73 -17.42
CA ALA A 10 -93.43 -65.67 -16.29
C ALA A 10 -92.41 -66.80 -16.19
N GLY A 11 -92.64 -67.95 -16.95
CA GLY A 11 -91.76 -69.13 -16.84
C GLY A 11 -90.53 -69.16 -17.77
N LYS A 12 -90.40 -68.25 -18.76
CA LYS A 12 -89.22 -68.16 -19.66
C LYS A 12 -88.16 -67.24 -19.23
N TYR A 13 -88.43 -66.38 -18.26
CA TYR A 13 -87.39 -65.45 -17.73
C TYR A 13 -86.64 -65.93 -16.46
N LEU A 14 -87.11 -66.99 -15.80
CA LEU A 14 -86.47 -67.51 -14.60
C LEU A 14 -85.29 -68.45 -14.89
N LEU A 15 -85.11 -68.95 -16.11
CA LEU A 15 -83.99 -69.82 -16.52
C LEU A 15 -82.80 -69.06 -17.12
N LEU A 16 -82.89 -67.69 -17.37
CA LEU A 16 -81.82 -66.84 -17.85
C LEU A 16 -81.11 -66.09 -16.72
N TRP A 17 -81.65 -66.04 -15.49
CA TRP A 17 -81.04 -65.28 -14.40
C TRP A 17 -79.82 -65.95 -13.75
N PRO A 18 -79.71 -67.30 -13.60
CA PRO A 18 -78.50 -67.93 -13.16
C PRO A 18 -77.34 -67.80 -14.17
N SER A 19 -77.63 -67.87 -15.49
CA SER A 19 -76.60 -67.72 -16.55
C SER A 19 -76.12 -66.27 -16.66
N LEU A 20 -76.98 -65.26 -16.43
CA LEU A 20 -76.60 -63.85 -16.42
C LEU A 20 -75.81 -63.52 -15.17
N LYS A 21 -76.06 -64.12 -14.00
CA LYS A 21 -75.28 -64.02 -12.80
C LYS A 21 -73.89 -64.66 -12.93
N ILE A 22 -73.85 -65.82 -13.57
CA ILE A 22 -72.54 -66.47 -13.85
C ILE A 22 -71.73 -65.63 -14.90
N LEU A 23 -72.44 -65.15 -15.94
CA LEU A 23 -71.75 -64.22 -16.89
C LEU A 23 -71.26 -62.92 -16.30
N LEU A 24 -72.05 -62.35 -15.37
CA LEU A 24 -71.63 -61.13 -14.61
C LEU A 24 -70.57 -61.48 -13.59
N LEU A 25 -70.50 -62.64 -12.98
CA LEU A 25 -69.44 -63.13 -12.13
C LEU A 25 -68.15 -63.41 -12.94
N LEU A 26 -68.29 -64.06 -14.10
CA LEU A 26 -67.17 -64.25 -15.03
C LEU A 26 -66.67 -62.90 -15.60
N PHE A 27 -67.59 -61.98 -15.91
CA PHE A 27 -67.17 -60.60 -16.29
C PHE A 27 -66.55 -59.84 -15.18
N LYS A 28 -66.97 -59.98 -13.93
CA LYS A 28 -66.31 -59.46 -12.75
C LYS A 28 -64.98 -60.13 -12.47
N CYS A 29 -64.85 -61.45 -12.64
CA CYS A 29 -63.56 -62.15 -12.59
C CYS A 29 -62.62 -61.80 -13.74
N LEU A 30 -63.15 -61.61 -14.99
CA LEU A 30 -62.37 -61.14 -16.11
C LEU A 30 -61.91 -59.66 -15.95
N ILE A 31 -62.76 -58.78 -15.41
CA ILE A 31 -62.39 -57.43 -15.06
C ILE A 31 -61.48 -57.45 -13.83
N GLY A 32 -61.67 -58.31 -12.87
CA GLY A 32 -60.78 -58.53 -11.75
C GLY A 32 -59.42 -59.12 -12.14
N ALA A 33 -59.42 -59.98 -13.21
CA ALA A 33 -58.15 -60.55 -13.73
C ALA A 33 -57.43 -59.64 -14.71
N GLN A 34 -58.09 -58.57 -15.21
CA GLN A 34 -57.46 -57.60 -16.11
C GLN A 34 -56.78 -56.41 -15.38
N VAL A 35 -56.81 -56.32 -14.06
CA VAL A 35 -56.10 -55.34 -13.22
C VAL A 35 -55.25 -56.10 -12.19
N ALA A 36 -54.57 -57.17 -12.60
CA ALA A 36 -53.30 -57.53 -12.04
C ALA A 36 -52.26 -56.55 -12.66
N TYR A 37 -52.20 -55.37 -12.18
CA TYR A 37 -51.06 -54.46 -12.50
C TYR A 37 -49.82 -55.25 -12.16
N SER A 38 -49.01 -55.65 -13.14
CA SER A 38 -47.67 -56.17 -12.91
C SER A 38 -46.80 -54.99 -12.51
N PHE A 39 -46.58 -54.86 -11.24
CA PHE A 39 -45.59 -53.89 -10.76
C PHE A 39 -44.27 -54.21 -11.44
N GLN A 40 -43.77 -53.24 -12.20
CA GLN A 40 -42.47 -53.40 -12.83
C GLN A 40 -41.39 -53.01 -11.81
N ASN A 41 -40.68 -53.98 -11.24
CA ASN A 41 -39.63 -53.81 -10.30
C ASN A 41 -38.40 -53.22 -11.01
N THR A 42 -37.92 -52.06 -10.56
CA THR A 42 -36.70 -51.43 -11.04
C THR A 42 -35.57 -51.59 -10.00
N SER A 43 -34.53 -52.32 -10.41
CA SER A 43 -33.36 -52.56 -9.59
C SER A 43 -32.40 -51.33 -9.64
N VAL A 44 -32.06 -50.76 -8.51
CA VAL A 44 -31.12 -49.65 -8.32
C VAL A 44 -29.96 -50.14 -7.47
N GLY A 45 -28.72 -49.97 -7.95
CA GLY A 45 -27.52 -50.31 -7.21
C GLY A 45 -27.11 -49.14 -6.33
N VAL A 46 -26.61 -49.38 -5.14
CA VAL A 46 -26.10 -48.38 -4.22
C VAL A 46 -24.71 -48.81 -3.73
N VAL A 47 -23.71 -48.00 -3.97
CA VAL A 47 -22.34 -48.22 -3.53
C VAL A 47 -21.94 -47.08 -2.59
N ILE A 48 -21.82 -47.35 -1.31
CA ILE A 48 -21.52 -46.41 -0.25
C ILE A 48 -20.59 -47.03 0.77
N ASP A 49 -19.86 -46.22 1.53
CA ASP A 49 -19.12 -46.67 2.71
C ASP A 49 -20.14 -46.93 3.86
N ALA A 50 -20.68 -48.13 3.92
CA ALA A 50 -21.77 -48.46 4.81
C ALA A 50 -21.44 -48.42 6.30
N ASN A 51 -20.16 -48.45 6.65
CA ASN A 51 -19.68 -48.43 8.03
C ASN A 51 -19.43 -47.00 8.53
N SER A 52 -19.27 -46.01 7.64
CA SER A 52 -19.15 -44.60 8.01
C SER A 52 -20.49 -44.02 8.49
N GLU A 53 -20.47 -43.05 9.38
CA GLU A 53 -21.68 -42.37 9.85
C GLU A 53 -22.43 -41.66 8.69
N VAL A 54 -21.71 -41.13 7.72
CA VAL A 54 -22.27 -40.54 6.50
C VAL A 54 -22.99 -41.63 5.68
N GLY A 55 -22.33 -42.77 5.45
CA GLY A 55 -22.92 -43.87 4.69
C GLY A 55 -24.16 -44.47 5.36
N LYS A 56 -24.16 -44.65 6.67
CA LYS A 56 -25.35 -45.08 7.44
C LYS A 56 -26.53 -44.11 7.24
N GLN A 57 -26.29 -42.80 7.28
CA GLN A 57 -27.30 -41.80 7.00
C GLN A 57 -27.81 -41.84 5.56
N GLN A 58 -26.89 -41.93 4.59
CA GLN A 58 -27.22 -42.03 3.17
C GLN A 58 -28.10 -43.27 2.92
N LYS A 59 -27.71 -44.44 3.45
CA LYS A 59 -28.47 -45.69 3.36
C LYS A 59 -29.91 -45.52 3.86
N ARG A 60 -30.07 -44.92 5.04
CA ARG A 60 -31.37 -44.67 5.67
C ARG A 60 -32.25 -43.73 4.84
N ALA A 61 -31.65 -42.58 4.42
CA ALA A 61 -32.37 -41.61 3.60
C ALA A 61 -32.86 -42.17 2.29
N MET A 62 -32.04 -42.98 1.58
CA MET A 62 -32.43 -43.65 0.36
C MET A 62 -33.52 -44.68 0.59
N HIS A 63 -33.46 -45.41 1.74
CA HIS A 63 -34.48 -46.39 2.10
C HIS A 63 -35.83 -45.75 2.31
N ILE A 64 -35.88 -44.65 3.07
CA ILE A 64 -37.10 -43.87 3.31
C ILE A 64 -37.65 -43.31 2.00
N ALA A 65 -36.77 -42.77 1.11
CA ALA A 65 -37.20 -42.27 -0.20
C ALA A 65 -37.85 -43.37 -1.07
N ALA A 66 -37.22 -44.56 -1.12
CA ALA A 66 -37.74 -45.71 -1.86
C ALA A 66 -39.06 -46.24 -1.27
N GLN A 67 -39.15 -46.33 0.06
CA GLN A 67 -40.40 -46.74 0.75
C GLN A 67 -41.55 -45.76 0.48
N THR A 68 -41.27 -44.44 0.58
CA THR A 68 -42.25 -43.39 0.31
C THR A 68 -42.78 -43.49 -1.12
N PHE A 69 -41.90 -43.76 -2.08
CA PHE A 69 -42.28 -43.94 -3.48
C PHE A 69 -43.09 -45.21 -3.67
N ASN A 70 -42.64 -46.36 -3.14
CA ASN A 70 -43.30 -47.68 -3.29
C ASN A 70 -44.66 -47.73 -2.60
N ASN A 71 -44.88 -47.02 -1.52
CA ASN A 71 -46.14 -46.93 -0.78
C ASN A 71 -47.19 -46.06 -1.49
N ASN A 72 -46.83 -45.33 -2.52
CA ASN A 72 -47.75 -44.49 -3.27
C ASN A 72 -48.58 -45.41 -4.24
N SER A 73 -49.83 -45.66 -3.94
CA SER A 73 -50.76 -46.54 -4.67
C SER A 73 -50.98 -46.16 -6.14
N LYS A 74 -50.53 -44.96 -6.57
CA LYS A 74 -50.64 -44.51 -7.97
C LYS A 74 -49.49 -44.98 -8.85
N ASN A 75 -48.42 -45.52 -8.25
CA ASN A 75 -47.21 -45.90 -8.98
C ASN A 75 -47.29 -47.30 -9.53
N HIS A 76 -47.05 -47.50 -10.82
CA HIS A 76 -46.93 -48.80 -11.47
C HIS A 76 -45.53 -49.42 -11.39
N ASN A 77 -44.55 -48.70 -10.85
CA ASN A 77 -43.14 -49.09 -10.71
C ASN A 77 -42.75 -49.13 -9.23
N ASN A 78 -42.11 -50.25 -8.83
CA ASN A 78 -41.43 -50.34 -7.54
C ASN A 78 -39.93 -50.26 -7.69
N ILE A 79 -39.28 -49.59 -6.74
CA ILE A 79 -37.82 -49.51 -6.67
C ILE A 79 -37.30 -50.48 -5.63
N ILE A 80 -36.29 -51.26 -6.04
CA ILE A 80 -35.55 -52.15 -5.16
C ILE A 80 -34.10 -51.69 -5.09
N LEU A 81 -33.64 -51.33 -3.88
CA LEU A 81 -32.28 -50.88 -3.63
C LEU A 81 -31.40 -52.07 -3.24
N PHE A 82 -30.28 -52.22 -3.95
CA PHE A 82 -29.23 -53.21 -3.65
C PHE A 82 -28.01 -52.48 -3.12
N PHE A 83 -27.76 -52.57 -1.82
CA PHE A 83 -26.65 -51.91 -1.14
C PHE A 83 -25.41 -52.78 -1.16
N HIS A 84 -24.27 -52.19 -1.54
CA HIS A 84 -22.93 -52.73 -1.41
C HIS A 84 -22.03 -51.77 -0.67
N ASP A 85 -21.15 -52.31 0.17
CA ASP A 85 -20.17 -51.55 0.93
C ASP A 85 -18.92 -51.33 0.10
N SER A 86 -18.50 -50.05 -0.05
CA SER A 86 -17.24 -49.71 -0.68
C SER A 86 -16.07 -49.64 0.30
N GLY A 87 -16.39 -49.51 1.61
CA GLY A 87 -15.37 -49.29 2.65
C GLY A 87 -14.46 -48.07 2.40
N GLY A 88 -14.86 -47.14 1.50
CA GLY A 88 -14.03 -46.02 1.07
C GLY A 88 -12.85 -46.42 0.14
N ILE A 89 -12.85 -47.69 -0.33
CA ILE A 89 -11.75 -48.23 -1.15
C ILE A 89 -12.19 -48.26 -2.61
N PRO A 90 -11.46 -47.54 -3.51
CA PRO A 90 -11.86 -47.43 -4.94
C PRO A 90 -11.99 -48.79 -5.68
N LEU A 91 -11.09 -49.72 -5.41
CA LEU A 91 -11.16 -51.08 -6.01
C LEU A 91 -12.38 -51.88 -5.53
N GLN A 92 -12.75 -51.74 -4.26
CA GLN A 92 -13.90 -52.40 -3.69
C GLN A 92 -15.20 -51.81 -4.24
N ALA A 93 -15.24 -50.46 -4.42
CA ALA A 93 -16.33 -49.77 -5.08
C ALA A 93 -16.51 -50.21 -6.54
N ALA A 94 -15.42 -50.37 -7.28
CA ALA A 94 -15.45 -50.91 -8.64
C ALA A 94 -15.98 -52.34 -8.70
N SER A 95 -15.50 -53.26 -7.82
CA SER A 95 -15.97 -54.63 -7.72
C SER A 95 -17.48 -54.70 -7.36
N ALA A 96 -17.93 -53.84 -6.43
CA ALA A 96 -19.33 -53.70 -6.06
C ALA A 96 -20.20 -53.24 -7.25
N ALA A 97 -19.73 -52.24 -8.01
CA ALA A 97 -20.41 -51.77 -9.20
C ALA A 97 -20.49 -52.85 -10.29
N GLU A 98 -19.41 -53.60 -10.52
CA GLU A 98 -19.40 -54.71 -11.47
C GLU A 98 -20.39 -55.80 -11.06
N GLU A 99 -20.44 -56.19 -9.79
CA GLU A 99 -21.40 -57.16 -9.28
C GLU A 99 -22.85 -56.73 -9.47
N LEU A 100 -23.15 -55.45 -9.16
CA LEU A 100 -24.46 -54.85 -9.36
C LEU A 100 -24.87 -54.87 -10.84
N ILE A 101 -23.96 -54.59 -11.73
CA ILE A 101 -24.20 -54.61 -13.19
C ILE A 101 -24.44 -56.05 -13.68
N MET A 102 -23.53 -56.96 -13.35
CA MET A 102 -23.52 -58.31 -13.94
C MET A 102 -24.52 -59.25 -13.29
N LYS A 103 -24.60 -59.27 -11.93
CA LYS A 103 -25.45 -60.20 -11.20
C LYS A 103 -26.83 -59.65 -10.93
N LYS A 104 -26.97 -58.38 -10.50
CA LYS A 104 -28.25 -57.78 -10.13
C LYS A 104 -28.94 -57.05 -11.28
N LYS A 105 -28.24 -56.84 -12.41
CA LYS A 105 -28.75 -56.17 -13.61
C LYS A 105 -29.48 -54.87 -13.30
N VAL A 106 -28.83 -54.05 -12.50
CA VAL A 106 -29.35 -52.74 -12.08
C VAL A 106 -29.48 -51.77 -13.26
N LYS A 107 -30.48 -50.89 -13.21
CA LYS A 107 -30.68 -49.86 -14.25
C LYS A 107 -29.86 -48.57 -14.02
N VAL A 108 -29.46 -48.32 -12.78
CA VAL A 108 -28.67 -47.12 -12.35
C VAL A 108 -27.89 -47.50 -11.10
N ILE A 109 -26.72 -46.91 -10.91
CA ILE A 109 -25.95 -47.01 -9.67
C ILE A 109 -25.82 -45.63 -9.04
N VAL A 110 -26.00 -45.57 -7.72
CA VAL A 110 -25.92 -44.31 -6.93
C VAL A 110 -24.90 -44.48 -5.82
N GLY A 111 -24.18 -43.43 -5.47
CA GLY A 111 -23.26 -43.42 -4.33
C GLY A 111 -21.89 -42.87 -4.66
N MET A 112 -20.85 -43.58 -4.24
CA MET A 112 -19.42 -43.19 -4.36
C MET A 112 -19.10 -41.87 -3.67
N GLY A 113 -18.55 -41.98 -2.48
CA GLY A 113 -18.22 -40.85 -1.63
C GLY A 113 -16.95 -40.11 -2.06
N THR A 114 -16.05 -40.81 -2.77
CA THR A 114 -14.79 -40.25 -3.27
C THR A 114 -14.76 -40.22 -4.79
N TRP A 115 -13.98 -39.29 -5.34
CA TRP A 115 -13.83 -39.17 -6.81
C TRP A 115 -13.23 -40.44 -7.43
N GLN A 116 -12.31 -41.09 -6.76
CA GLN A 116 -11.61 -42.30 -7.24
C GLN A 116 -12.58 -43.48 -7.36
N GLU A 117 -13.45 -43.64 -6.36
CA GLU A 117 -14.55 -44.63 -6.45
C GLU A 117 -15.46 -44.33 -7.65
N ALA A 118 -15.85 -43.06 -7.79
CA ALA A 118 -16.73 -42.61 -8.87
C ALA A 118 -16.11 -42.78 -10.26
N ALA A 119 -14.84 -42.50 -10.43
CA ALA A 119 -14.14 -42.63 -11.71
C ALA A 119 -14.06 -44.06 -12.18
N LEU A 120 -13.72 -45.02 -11.28
CA LEU A 120 -13.67 -46.44 -11.60
C LEU A 120 -15.09 -47.01 -11.88
N ALA A 121 -16.07 -46.63 -11.09
CA ALA A 121 -17.48 -47.04 -11.34
C ALA A 121 -18.00 -46.43 -12.65
N ALA A 122 -17.59 -45.20 -13.00
CA ALA A 122 -17.98 -44.55 -14.25
C ALA A 122 -17.42 -45.24 -15.50
N ASP A 123 -16.22 -45.77 -15.45
CA ASP A 123 -15.65 -46.59 -16.52
C ASP A 123 -16.49 -47.86 -16.76
N LEU A 124 -16.90 -48.54 -15.68
CA LEU A 124 -17.79 -49.72 -15.75
C LEU A 124 -19.19 -49.35 -16.25
N GLY A 125 -19.78 -48.29 -15.71
CA GLY A 125 -21.07 -47.78 -16.12
C GLY A 125 -21.10 -47.35 -17.59
N ASN A 126 -20.03 -46.74 -18.07
CA ASN A 126 -19.92 -46.36 -19.48
C ASN A 126 -19.87 -47.59 -20.41
N LYS A 127 -19.11 -48.63 -20.06
CA LYS A 127 -19.06 -49.90 -20.80
C LYS A 127 -20.42 -50.61 -20.82
N ALA A 128 -21.13 -50.59 -19.70
CA ALA A 128 -22.43 -51.25 -19.56
C ALA A 128 -23.59 -50.35 -20.02
N GLN A 129 -23.35 -49.07 -20.37
CA GLN A 129 -24.37 -48.07 -20.67
C GLN A 129 -25.39 -47.88 -19.53
N ILE A 130 -24.93 -47.93 -18.29
CA ILE A 130 -25.71 -47.75 -17.07
C ILE A 130 -25.39 -46.41 -16.46
N PRO A 131 -26.36 -45.52 -16.21
CA PRO A 131 -26.13 -44.23 -15.53
C PRO A 131 -25.54 -44.45 -14.14
N ILE A 132 -24.55 -43.62 -13.81
CA ILE A 132 -23.88 -43.57 -12.50
C ILE A 132 -24.16 -42.22 -11.89
N ILE A 133 -24.86 -42.13 -10.76
CA ILE A 133 -25.07 -40.91 -9.99
C ILE A 133 -24.05 -40.88 -8.86
N SER A 134 -23.03 -40.04 -9.00
CA SER A 134 -21.97 -39.91 -8.02
C SER A 134 -22.21 -38.72 -7.07
N PHE A 135 -21.91 -38.90 -5.77
CA PHE A 135 -21.92 -37.84 -4.76
C PHE A 135 -20.62 -37.06 -4.70
N SER A 136 -19.61 -37.47 -5.48
CA SER A 136 -18.33 -36.80 -5.58
C SER A 136 -18.01 -36.37 -7.00
N SER A 137 -17.22 -35.36 -7.13
CA SER A 137 -16.66 -34.85 -8.38
C SER A 137 -15.17 -34.53 -8.21
N PRO A 138 -14.38 -34.50 -9.27
CA PRO A 138 -13.01 -33.98 -9.17
C PRO A 138 -13.08 -32.50 -8.82
N SER A 139 -12.13 -32.01 -8.03
CA SER A 139 -12.05 -30.61 -7.66
C SER A 139 -11.80 -29.71 -8.88
N ILE A 140 -10.98 -30.18 -9.81
CA ILE A 140 -10.78 -29.56 -11.14
C ILE A 140 -11.47 -30.47 -12.18
N VAL A 141 -12.51 -29.95 -12.80
CA VAL A 141 -13.28 -30.72 -13.82
C VAL A 141 -12.52 -30.70 -15.15
N PRO A 142 -12.11 -31.89 -15.67
CA PRO A 142 -11.45 -31.94 -16.98
C PRO A 142 -12.40 -31.50 -18.10
N PRO A 143 -11.95 -30.70 -19.08
CA PRO A 143 -12.79 -30.18 -20.16
C PRO A 143 -13.49 -31.26 -20.98
N LEU A 144 -12.85 -32.44 -21.14
CA LEU A 144 -13.39 -33.56 -21.91
C LEU A 144 -14.07 -34.64 -21.03
N MET A 145 -14.38 -34.34 -19.80
CA MET A 145 -14.94 -35.29 -18.85
C MET A 145 -16.25 -35.91 -19.33
N GLN A 146 -17.17 -35.13 -19.92
CA GLN A 146 -18.43 -35.61 -20.47
C GLN A 146 -18.23 -36.54 -21.66
N HIS A 147 -17.19 -36.36 -22.45
CA HIS A 147 -16.88 -37.27 -23.58
C HIS A 147 -16.28 -38.58 -23.08
N ARG A 148 -15.52 -38.57 -22.00
CA ARG A 148 -14.92 -39.77 -21.41
C ARG A 148 -15.96 -40.61 -20.69
N TRP A 149 -16.86 -40.00 -19.91
CA TRP A 149 -17.89 -40.69 -19.12
C TRP A 149 -19.30 -40.11 -19.37
N PRO A 150 -19.89 -40.40 -20.56
CA PRO A 150 -21.21 -39.84 -20.93
C PRO A 150 -22.36 -40.32 -20.05
N PHE A 151 -22.16 -41.42 -19.30
CA PHE A 151 -23.15 -41.97 -18.35
C PHE A 151 -22.93 -41.58 -16.90
N LEU A 152 -21.96 -40.71 -16.61
CA LEU A 152 -21.68 -40.21 -15.27
C LEU A 152 -22.48 -38.93 -15.01
N ILE A 153 -23.23 -38.91 -13.93
CA ILE A 153 -24.00 -37.79 -13.42
C ILE A 153 -23.40 -37.39 -12.09
N GLN A 154 -23.06 -36.13 -11.94
CA GLN A 154 -22.41 -35.60 -10.73
C GLN A 154 -23.41 -34.83 -9.89
N MET A 155 -23.77 -35.41 -8.76
CA MET A 155 -24.58 -34.81 -7.72
C MET A 155 -23.70 -34.42 -6.52
N ALA A 156 -22.57 -33.82 -6.84
CA ALA A 156 -21.54 -33.44 -5.88
C ALA A 156 -21.72 -32.03 -5.33
N LYS A 157 -21.07 -31.77 -4.20
CA LYS A 157 -20.95 -30.40 -3.61
C LYS A 157 -20.07 -29.52 -4.50
N ASP A 158 -20.37 -28.22 -4.55
CA ASP A 158 -19.55 -27.26 -5.25
C ASP A 158 -18.30 -26.90 -4.40
N GLN A 159 -17.21 -27.62 -4.62
CA GLN A 159 -15.95 -27.41 -3.89
C GLN A 159 -15.31 -26.06 -4.19
N ALA A 160 -15.49 -25.53 -5.38
CA ALA A 160 -14.97 -24.19 -5.72
C ALA A 160 -15.71 -23.10 -4.93
N ALA A 161 -17.03 -23.22 -4.77
CA ALA A 161 -17.78 -22.30 -3.91
C ALA A 161 -17.33 -22.37 -2.44
N HIS A 162 -17.05 -23.58 -1.93
CA HIS A 162 -16.52 -23.75 -0.57
C HIS A 162 -15.16 -23.06 -0.39
N MET A 163 -14.23 -23.26 -1.31
CA MET A 163 -12.90 -22.63 -1.25
C MET A 163 -12.98 -21.11 -1.39
N ASN A 164 -13.86 -20.59 -2.24
CA ASN A 164 -14.09 -19.15 -2.36
C ASN A 164 -14.70 -18.57 -1.07
N CYS A 165 -15.65 -19.26 -0.42
CA CYS A 165 -16.21 -18.83 0.85
C CYS A 165 -15.14 -18.75 1.95
N ILE A 166 -14.28 -19.77 2.09
CA ILE A 166 -13.17 -19.76 3.05
C ILE A 166 -12.19 -18.63 2.73
N ALA A 167 -11.85 -18.42 1.46
CA ALA A 167 -10.99 -17.32 1.04
C ALA A 167 -11.61 -15.95 1.34
N ASP A 168 -12.92 -15.79 1.13
CA ASP A 168 -13.61 -14.54 1.47
C ASP A 168 -13.62 -14.27 2.99
N ILE A 169 -13.74 -15.31 3.84
CA ILE A 169 -13.56 -15.17 5.30
C ILE A 169 -12.15 -14.67 5.60
N ILE A 170 -11.11 -15.26 5.00
CA ILE A 170 -9.73 -14.88 5.19
C ILE A 170 -9.50 -13.41 4.76
N HIS A 171 -10.11 -13.00 3.65
CA HIS A 171 -10.04 -11.63 3.15
C HIS A 171 -10.76 -10.63 4.06
N ALA A 172 -11.93 -11.02 4.62
CA ALA A 172 -12.68 -10.14 5.53
C ALA A 172 -11.85 -9.73 6.75
N TYR A 173 -10.98 -10.61 7.23
CA TYR A 173 -10.06 -10.35 8.35
C TYR A 173 -8.66 -9.90 7.90
N ASN A 174 -8.43 -9.69 6.60
CA ASN A 174 -7.14 -9.27 6.03
C ASN A 174 -5.95 -10.18 6.39
N TRP A 175 -6.18 -11.47 6.60
CA TRP A 175 -5.10 -12.43 6.81
C TRP A 175 -4.45 -12.77 5.47
N GLN A 176 -3.14 -12.58 5.39
CA GLN A 176 -2.42 -12.74 4.14
C GLN A 176 -1.67 -14.06 4.03
N LYS A 177 -1.40 -14.69 5.18
CA LYS A 177 -0.74 -15.98 5.24
C LYS A 177 -1.59 -16.96 6.03
N VAL A 178 -1.77 -18.14 5.45
CA VAL A 178 -2.54 -19.22 6.06
C VAL A 178 -1.75 -20.52 6.03
N ILE A 179 -2.10 -21.44 6.94
CA ILE A 179 -1.56 -22.81 7.00
C ILE A 179 -2.68 -23.74 6.58
N ALA A 180 -2.47 -24.44 5.46
CA ALA A 180 -3.42 -25.42 4.97
C ALA A 180 -3.12 -26.80 5.59
N ILE A 181 -4.14 -27.44 6.20
CA ILE A 181 -4.03 -28.73 6.86
C ILE A 181 -4.94 -29.73 6.12
N TYR A 182 -4.41 -30.88 5.76
CA TYR A 182 -5.18 -31.96 5.20
C TYR A 182 -4.57 -33.32 5.53
N GLU A 183 -5.44 -34.34 5.57
CA GLU A 183 -5.06 -35.75 5.75
C GLU A 183 -4.76 -36.36 4.38
N ASP A 184 -3.62 -37.00 4.25
CA ASP A 184 -3.24 -37.75 3.05
C ASP A 184 -4.17 -38.94 2.86
N ASN A 185 -4.63 -39.18 1.64
CA ASN A 185 -5.41 -40.32 1.31
C ASN A 185 -4.56 -41.24 0.43
N PRO A 186 -4.25 -42.46 0.87
CA PRO A 186 -3.38 -43.39 0.12
C PRO A 186 -3.89 -43.71 -1.29
N TYR A 187 -5.16 -43.46 -1.55
CA TYR A 187 -5.79 -43.75 -2.85
C TYR A 187 -5.99 -42.49 -3.72
N SER A 188 -5.80 -41.30 -3.21
CA SER A 188 -6.30 -40.12 -3.90
C SER A 188 -5.27 -39.06 -4.25
N GLY A 189 -4.03 -39.15 -4.04
CA GLY A 189 -3.18 -38.04 -4.35
C GLY A 189 -3.85 -36.66 -4.06
N ASP A 190 -3.29 -35.57 -4.44
CA ASP A 190 -3.92 -34.25 -4.31
C ASP A 190 -5.30 -34.22 -5.02
N SER A 191 -6.37 -34.07 -4.23
CA SER A 191 -7.76 -34.00 -4.73
C SER A 191 -8.03 -32.73 -5.57
N GLY A 192 -7.01 -31.86 -5.78
CA GLY A 192 -7.15 -30.54 -6.41
C GLY A 192 -7.74 -29.46 -5.49
N LEU A 193 -8.17 -29.84 -4.28
CA LEU A 193 -8.70 -28.89 -3.29
C LEU A 193 -7.69 -27.80 -2.92
N LEU A 194 -6.43 -28.20 -2.76
CA LEU A 194 -5.35 -27.27 -2.44
C LEU A 194 -5.14 -26.26 -3.57
N SER A 195 -5.23 -26.70 -4.83
CA SER A 195 -5.10 -25.82 -6.00
C SER A 195 -6.27 -24.84 -6.09
N LEU A 196 -7.52 -25.30 -5.89
CA LEU A 196 -8.70 -24.45 -5.82
C LEU A 196 -8.61 -23.43 -4.68
N PHE A 197 -8.13 -23.87 -3.51
CA PHE A 197 -7.95 -22.98 -2.36
C PHE A 197 -6.86 -21.93 -2.62
N SER A 198 -5.73 -22.34 -3.21
CA SER A 198 -4.67 -21.42 -3.58
C SER A 198 -5.13 -20.36 -4.60
N GLU A 199 -5.91 -20.79 -5.61
CA GLU A 199 -6.51 -19.88 -6.59
C GLU A 199 -7.49 -18.89 -5.93
N ALA A 200 -8.35 -19.39 -5.03
CA ALA A 200 -9.29 -18.55 -4.29
C ALA A 200 -8.59 -17.51 -3.42
N LEU A 201 -7.51 -17.89 -2.73
CA LEU A 201 -6.70 -16.99 -1.90
C LEU A 201 -6.01 -15.89 -2.71
N GLN A 202 -5.51 -16.23 -3.90
CA GLN A 202 -4.80 -15.24 -4.76
C GLN A 202 -5.70 -14.08 -5.17
N LYS A 203 -7.00 -14.27 -5.31
CA LYS A 203 -7.96 -13.20 -5.63
C LYS A 203 -7.96 -12.06 -4.59
N GLY A 204 -7.54 -12.33 -3.35
CA GLY A 204 -7.44 -11.36 -2.27
C GLY A 204 -6.02 -11.17 -1.73
N ASN A 205 -5.00 -11.46 -2.53
CA ASN A 205 -3.59 -11.30 -2.16
C ASN A 205 -3.16 -12.12 -0.91
N ALA A 206 -3.89 -13.18 -0.57
CA ALA A 206 -3.50 -14.14 0.46
C ALA A 206 -2.78 -15.34 -0.15
N GLN A 207 -1.95 -16.01 0.62
CA GLN A 207 -1.17 -17.16 0.16
C GLN A 207 -1.01 -18.22 1.26
N ILE A 208 -0.77 -19.45 0.85
CA ILE A 208 -0.47 -20.55 1.75
C ILE A 208 1.00 -20.43 2.18
N GLU A 209 1.26 -20.19 3.47
CA GLU A 209 2.62 -20.14 4.02
C GLU A 209 3.22 -21.53 4.17
N ASN A 210 2.40 -22.48 4.61
CA ASN A 210 2.83 -23.87 4.77
C ASN A 210 1.66 -24.83 4.58
N ARG A 211 1.98 -26.06 4.23
CA ARG A 211 1.07 -27.20 4.08
C ARG A 211 1.40 -28.24 5.11
N LEU A 212 0.46 -28.53 5.99
CA LEU A 212 0.57 -29.63 6.95
C LEU A 212 -0.17 -30.84 6.39
N VAL A 213 0.55 -31.86 6.02
CA VAL A 213 0.02 -33.11 5.50
C VAL A 213 0.04 -34.13 6.61
N LEU A 214 -1.15 -34.53 7.10
CA LEU A 214 -1.28 -35.57 8.12
C LEU A 214 -1.36 -36.94 7.45
N PRO A 215 -0.64 -37.97 7.91
CA PRO A 215 -0.79 -39.31 7.39
C PRO A 215 -2.20 -39.85 7.61
N HIS A 216 -2.64 -40.80 6.78
CA HIS A 216 -3.96 -41.36 6.89
C HIS A 216 -4.20 -42.04 8.24
N PHE A 217 -5.32 -41.73 8.92
CA PHE A 217 -5.59 -42.14 10.30
C PHE A 217 -5.46 -43.66 10.52
N THR A 218 -5.96 -44.46 9.61
CA THR A 218 -5.91 -45.93 9.72
C THR A 218 -4.50 -46.53 9.57
N SER A 219 -3.56 -45.77 9.06
CA SER A 219 -2.14 -46.20 8.93
C SER A 219 -1.32 -45.94 10.18
N LEU A 220 -1.88 -45.24 11.18
CA LEU A 220 -1.14 -44.82 12.35
C LEU A 220 -1.31 -45.74 13.53
N SER A 221 -0.20 -46.17 14.12
CA SER A 221 -0.18 -46.90 15.40
C SER A 221 -0.32 -45.93 16.58
N ASP A 222 0.26 -44.71 16.50
CA ASP A 222 0.10 -43.64 17.49
C ASP A 222 -0.34 -42.34 16.83
N PRO A 223 -1.64 -42.16 16.57
CA PRO A 223 -2.16 -40.94 15.97
C PRO A 223 -1.84 -39.67 16.78
N LYS A 224 -1.79 -39.79 18.10
CA LYS A 224 -1.55 -38.65 19.00
C LYS A 224 -0.12 -38.14 18.87
N GLY A 225 0.88 -39.02 18.93
CA GLY A 225 2.28 -38.65 18.80
C GLY A 225 2.59 -38.03 17.44
N VAL A 226 2.12 -38.65 16.36
CA VAL A 226 2.34 -38.16 15.00
C VAL A 226 1.71 -36.80 14.78
N VAL A 227 0.47 -36.57 15.21
CA VAL A 227 -0.18 -35.27 15.09
C VAL A 227 0.55 -34.21 15.89
N LEU A 228 1.03 -34.54 17.09
CA LEU A 228 1.81 -33.63 17.90
C LEU A 228 3.13 -33.24 17.21
N ASP A 229 3.86 -34.21 16.69
CA ASP A 229 5.14 -33.98 15.98
C ASP A 229 4.95 -33.10 14.74
N GLU A 230 3.88 -33.33 13.98
CA GLU A 230 3.56 -32.51 12.82
C GLU A 230 3.16 -31.07 13.22
N LEU A 231 2.40 -30.89 14.29
CA LEU A 231 2.05 -29.57 14.80
C LEU A 231 3.27 -28.81 15.35
N LEU A 232 4.22 -29.51 15.99
CA LEU A 232 5.45 -28.89 16.50
C LEU A 232 6.28 -28.26 15.37
N LYS A 233 6.25 -28.79 14.15
CA LYS A 233 6.89 -28.21 12.97
C LYS A 233 6.34 -26.83 12.60
N LEU A 234 5.13 -26.49 13.05
CA LEU A 234 4.50 -25.20 12.79
C LEU A 234 4.88 -24.13 13.83
N LEU A 235 5.51 -24.49 14.94
CA LEU A 235 5.90 -23.53 16.00
C LEU A 235 6.78 -22.36 15.50
N PRO A 236 7.78 -22.58 14.62
CA PRO A 236 8.62 -21.50 14.12
C PRO A 236 7.90 -20.58 13.13
N LEU A 237 6.76 -21.01 12.58
CA LEU A 237 5.98 -20.18 11.65
C LEU A 237 5.27 -19.05 12.41
N LYS A 238 5.13 -17.93 11.74
CA LYS A 238 4.46 -16.74 12.31
C LYS A 238 2.95 -16.73 12.08
N SER A 239 2.47 -17.31 10.97
CA SER A 239 1.02 -17.42 10.71
C SER A 239 0.32 -18.25 11.78
N ARG A 240 -0.86 -17.80 12.21
CA ARG A 240 -1.75 -18.46 13.17
C ARG A 240 -3.16 -18.65 12.59
N VAL A 241 -3.28 -18.62 11.27
CA VAL A 241 -4.52 -18.91 10.57
C VAL A 241 -4.44 -20.33 9.99
N PHE A 242 -5.23 -21.22 10.56
CA PHE A 242 -5.24 -22.63 10.20
C PHE A 242 -6.52 -22.96 9.44
N VAL A 243 -6.38 -23.58 8.27
CA VAL A 243 -7.51 -24.01 7.45
C VAL A 243 -7.44 -25.51 7.26
N VAL A 244 -8.42 -26.25 7.82
CA VAL A 244 -8.50 -27.70 7.65
C VAL A 244 -9.38 -28.00 6.44
N LEU A 245 -8.74 -28.38 5.33
CA LEU A 245 -9.40 -28.58 4.05
C LEU A 245 -10.12 -29.93 3.99
N GLN A 246 -9.44 -31.00 4.43
CA GLN A 246 -9.96 -32.36 4.41
C GLN A 246 -9.27 -33.19 5.49
N ALA A 247 -10.05 -33.86 6.32
CA ALA A 247 -9.53 -34.85 7.26
C ALA A 247 -10.67 -35.76 7.75
N SER A 248 -10.31 -36.96 8.15
CA SER A 248 -11.24 -37.88 8.81
C SER A 248 -11.62 -37.38 10.20
N PHE A 249 -12.83 -37.69 10.67
CA PHE A 249 -13.29 -37.17 11.97
C PHE A 249 -12.41 -37.62 13.16
N PRO A 250 -11.90 -38.85 13.23
CA PRO A 250 -10.95 -39.23 14.26
C PRO A 250 -9.65 -38.39 14.19
N MET A 251 -9.10 -38.15 12.98
CA MET A 251 -7.94 -37.32 12.81
C MET A 251 -8.18 -35.89 13.30
N VAL A 252 -9.30 -35.28 12.92
CA VAL A 252 -9.71 -33.92 13.39
C VAL A 252 -9.78 -33.86 14.91
N THR A 253 -10.34 -34.91 15.55
CA THR A 253 -10.43 -35.00 17.00
C THR A 253 -9.05 -34.95 17.68
N HIS A 254 -8.08 -35.69 17.13
CA HIS A 254 -6.70 -35.67 17.60
C HIS A 254 -6.02 -34.31 17.30
N LEU A 255 -6.21 -33.77 16.11
CA LEU A 255 -5.65 -32.50 15.68
C LEU A 255 -6.03 -31.35 16.65
N PHE A 256 -7.31 -31.16 16.92
CA PHE A 256 -7.78 -30.08 17.80
C PHE A 256 -7.37 -30.28 19.26
N ARG A 257 -7.35 -31.53 19.72
CA ARG A 257 -6.92 -31.87 21.09
C ARG A 257 -5.43 -31.54 21.32
N GLU A 258 -4.57 -31.95 20.40
CA GLU A 258 -3.15 -31.67 20.51
C GLU A 258 -2.81 -30.20 20.22
N ALA A 259 -3.49 -29.55 19.24
CA ALA A 259 -3.38 -28.11 18.99
C ALA A 259 -3.73 -27.26 20.23
N LYS A 260 -4.74 -27.68 20.98
CA LYS A 260 -5.12 -27.02 22.25
C LYS A 260 -4.02 -27.13 23.31
N LYS A 261 -3.34 -28.29 23.42
CA LYS A 261 -2.26 -28.50 24.40
C LYS A 261 -1.03 -27.65 24.13
N ILE A 262 -0.67 -27.46 22.86
CA ILE A 262 0.47 -26.65 22.46
C ILE A 262 0.18 -25.16 22.31
N GLY A 263 -1.07 -24.72 22.60
CA GLY A 263 -1.48 -23.32 22.59
C GLY A 263 -1.87 -22.77 21.22
N PHE A 264 -2.04 -23.59 20.19
CA PHE A 264 -2.48 -23.12 18.87
C PHE A 264 -3.98 -22.78 18.80
N LEU A 265 -4.73 -22.97 19.88
CA LEU A 265 -6.10 -22.49 20.07
C LEU A 265 -6.13 -21.30 21.05
N GLY A 266 -5.17 -20.40 20.96
CA GLY A 266 -5.06 -19.18 21.74
C GLY A 266 -5.71 -17.97 21.07
N LYS A 267 -5.62 -16.80 21.72
CA LYS A 267 -6.27 -15.55 21.31
C LYS A 267 -5.75 -14.97 19.99
N ASP A 268 -4.55 -15.37 19.55
CA ASP A 268 -3.90 -14.92 18.33
C ASP A 268 -4.20 -15.80 17.10
N SER A 269 -4.94 -16.92 17.29
CA SER A 269 -5.17 -17.93 16.27
C SER A 269 -6.60 -17.92 15.71
N ALA A 270 -6.72 -18.25 14.45
CA ALA A 270 -7.99 -18.50 13.77
C ALA A 270 -7.99 -19.90 13.15
N TRP A 271 -9.10 -20.61 13.33
CA TRP A 271 -9.30 -21.95 12.78
C TRP A 271 -10.53 -21.98 11.90
N ILE A 272 -10.38 -22.46 10.67
CA ILE A 272 -11.47 -22.59 9.70
C ILE A 272 -11.51 -24.03 9.23
N ILE A 273 -12.71 -24.64 9.24
CA ILE A 273 -12.93 -26.02 8.80
C ILE A 273 -13.89 -26.07 7.61
N ASN A 274 -13.58 -26.96 6.67
CA ASN A 274 -14.39 -27.16 5.48
C ASN A 274 -15.64 -27.99 5.77
N GLU A 275 -16.61 -28.00 4.86
CA GLU A 275 -17.91 -28.70 4.98
C GLU A 275 -17.77 -30.19 5.26
N GLY A 276 -16.80 -30.88 4.71
CA GLY A 276 -16.56 -32.29 5.01
C GLY A 276 -16.42 -32.58 6.51
N ILE A 277 -15.84 -31.64 7.27
CA ILE A 277 -15.64 -31.72 8.71
C ILE A 277 -16.86 -31.17 9.44
N THR A 278 -17.44 -30.04 9.00
CA THR A 278 -18.61 -29.44 9.67
C THR A 278 -19.86 -30.31 9.61
N SER A 279 -20.01 -31.14 8.56
CA SER A 279 -21.08 -32.12 8.47
C SER A 279 -20.99 -33.20 9.56
N MET A 280 -19.79 -33.48 10.06
CA MET A 280 -19.57 -34.46 11.12
C MET A 280 -19.79 -33.88 12.54
N LEU A 281 -19.87 -32.56 12.68
CA LEU A 281 -20.18 -31.93 13.97
C LEU A 281 -21.55 -32.27 14.50
N ASP A 282 -22.49 -32.63 13.60
CA ASP A 282 -23.83 -33.10 13.98
C ASP A 282 -23.80 -34.41 14.82
N PHE A 283 -22.69 -35.17 14.74
CA PHE A 283 -22.46 -36.43 15.46
C PHE A 283 -21.41 -36.32 16.56
N ALA A 284 -20.75 -35.12 16.65
CA ALA A 284 -19.69 -34.92 17.57
C ALA A 284 -20.20 -34.89 19.03
N ASN A 285 -19.52 -35.60 19.90
CA ASN A 285 -19.79 -35.48 21.32
C ASN A 285 -19.34 -34.11 21.88
N LYS A 286 -19.92 -33.71 23.02
CA LYS A 286 -19.65 -32.42 23.65
C LYS A 286 -18.17 -32.20 24.00
N SER A 287 -17.40 -33.27 24.20
CA SER A 287 -15.96 -33.21 24.48
C SER A 287 -15.16 -32.78 23.25
N VAL A 288 -15.51 -33.29 22.07
CA VAL A 288 -14.87 -32.92 20.81
C VAL A 288 -15.20 -31.46 20.48
N LEU A 289 -16.47 -31.07 20.57
CA LEU A 289 -16.88 -29.68 20.33
C LEU A 289 -16.17 -28.69 21.28
N SER A 290 -15.96 -29.07 22.53
CA SER A 290 -15.19 -28.27 23.51
C SER A 290 -13.72 -28.10 23.12
N SER A 291 -13.15 -29.03 22.36
CA SER A 291 -11.76 -28.86 21.85
C SER A 291 -11.69 -27.98 20.61
N MET A 292 -12.82 -27.74 19.92
CA MET A 292 -12.96 -26.95 18.72
C MET A 292 -13.57 -25.55 18.98
N GLU A 293 -13.64 -25.15 20.25
CA GLU A 293 -14.24 -23.88 20.66
C GLU A 293 -13.60 -22.70 19.91
N GLY A 294 -14.43 -21.83 19.34
CA GLY A 294 -13.98 -20.67 18.58
C GLY A 294 -13.64 -20.93 17.10
N THR A 295 -13.83 -22.18 16.64
CA THR A 295 -13.57 -22.54 15.23
C THR A 295 -14.71 -22.06 14.34
N LEU A 296 -14.38 -21.49 13.20
CA LEU A 296 -15.31 -21.21 12.11
C LEU A 296 -15.43 -22.41 11.18
N GLY A 297 -16.64 -22.64 10.64
CA GLY A 297 -16.88 -23.67 9.65
C GLY A 297 -17.85 -23.20 8.58
N ILE A 298 -17.85 -23.89 7.46
CA ILE A 298 -18.82 -23.67 6.38
C ILE A 298 -19.71 -24.88 6.22
N LYS A 299 -21.00 -24.69 5.93
CA LYS A 299 -21.99 -25.76 5.74
C LYS A 299 -22.96 -25.34 4.65
N THR A 300 -23.29 -26.25 3.74
CA THR A 300 -24.32 -26.00 2.72
C THR A 300 -25.68 -25.73 3.38
N TYR A 301 -26.36 -24.69 2.92
CA TYR A 301 -27.69 -24.36 3.41
C TYR A 301 -28.73 -25.31 2.79
N TYR A 302 -29.66 -25.80 3.62
CA TYR A 302 -30.88 -26.46 3.21
C TYR A 302 -32.04 -26.04 4.12
N SER A 303 -33.26 -26.05 3.57
CA SER A 303 -34.46 -25.62 4.31
C SER A 303 -34.94 -26.72 5.23
N THR A 304 -35.02 -26.45 6.52
CA THR A 304 -35.59 -27.38 7.53
C THR A 304 -37.08 -27.19 7.74
N ASN A 305 -37.70 -26.18 7.14
CA ASN A 305 -39.10 -25.82 7.37
C ASN A 305 -40.05 -26.42 6.31
N SER A 306 -39.56 -27.28 5.42
CA SER A 306 -40.41 -27.93 4.42
C SER A 306 -41.13 -29.15 5.01
N THR A 307 -42.38 -29.37 4.61
CA THR A 307 -43.16 -30.57 5.01
C THR A 307 -42.49 -31.90 4.64
N ALA A 308 -41.74 -31.89 3.53
CA ALA A 308 -40.96 -33.05 3.10
C ALA A 308 -39.75 -33.31 4.03
N TYR A 309 -39.11 -32.25 4.53
CA TYR A 309 -38.02 -32.41 5.51
C TYR A 309 -38.55 -32.93 6.85
N THR A 310 -39.66 -32.37 7.34
CA THR A 310 -40.28 -32.80 8.59
C THR A 310 -40.66 -34.29 8.53
N HIS A 311 -41.27 -34.71 7.42
CA HIS A 311 -41.61 -36.13 7.19
C HIS A 311 -40.37 -37.03 7.12
N LEU A 312 -39.32 -36.60 6.44
CA LEU A 312 -38.04 -37.31 6.44
C LEU A 312 -37.47 -37.41 7.86
N GLN A 313 -37.49 -36.34 8.60
CA GLN A 313 -36.93 -36.29 9.97
C GLN A 313 -37.70 -37.20 10.94
N GLU A 314 -39.02 -37.22 10.87
CA GLU A 314 -39.87 -38.11 11.68
C GLU A 314 -39.56 -39.58 11.37
N ASN A 315 -39.54 -39.98 10.10
CA ASN A 315 -39.18 -41.33 9.69
C ASN A 315 -37.72 -41.68 10.01
N PHE A 316 -36.82 -40.68 9.96
CA PHE A 316 -35.43 -40.85 10.29
C PHE A 316 -35.22 -41.16 11.78
N GLN A 317 -36.09 -40.68 12.67
CA GLN A 317 -36.05 -40.92 14.11
C GLN A 317 -36.73 -42.20 14.55
N SER A 318 -37.71 -42.67 13.79
CA SER A 318 -38.60 -43.78 14.21
C SER A 318 -37.99 -45.18 14.03
N GLU A 319 -37.02 -45.37 13.16
CA GLU A 319 -36.62 -46.75 12.73
C GLU A 319 -35.57 -47.44 13.60
N HIS A 320 -34.77 -46.75 14.47
CA HIS A 320 -33.77 -47.43 15.30
C HIS A 320 -33.41 -46.66 16.57
N ALA A 321 -33.39 -47.31 17.70
CA ALA A 321 -33.09 -46.79 19.03
C ALA A 321 -31.63 -46.32 19.20
N GLU A 322 -30.68 -46.75 18.38
CA GLU A 322 -29.25 -46.41 18.49
C GLU A 322 -28.90 -45.04 17.96
N THR A 323 -29.79 -44.43 17.17
CA THR A 323 -29.59 -43.07 16.60
C THR A 323 -30.69 -42.09 16.98
N ALA A 324 -31.37 -42.35 18.09
CA ALA A 324 -32.42 -41.47 18.62
C ALA A 324 -31.88 -40.07 18.86
N GLY A 325 -32.29 -39.10 18.02
CA GLY A 325 -31.90 -37.68 18.12
C GLY A 325 -31.04 -37.11 17.00
N THR A 326 -30.54 -37.92 16.06
CA THR A 326 -29.77 -37.41 14.94
C THR A 326 -30.66 -36.82 13.85
N LYS A 327 -30.40 -35.59 13.43
CA LYS A 327 -31.05 -34.94 12.29
C LYS A 327 -30.41 -35.39 10.98
N PRO A 328 -31.18 -35.56 9.86
CA PRO A 328 -30.58 -35.85 8.57
C PRO A 328 -29.65 -34.72 8.10
N GLY A 329 -28.38 -35.04 7.85
CA GLY A 329 -27.38 -34.10 7.36
C GLY A 329 -27.47 -33.85 5.85
N SER A 330 -26.69 -32.88 5.32
CA SER A 330 -26.69 -32.55 3.88
C SER A 330 -26.44 -33.74 2.95
N ASP A 331 -25.61 -34.70 3.37
CA ASP A 331 -25.29 -35.89 2.58
C ASP A 331 -26.45 -36.89 2.57
N ALA A 332 -27.22 -36.98 3.66
CA ALA A 332 -28.47 -37.76 3.71
C ALA A 332 -29.56 -37.17 2.80
N LEU A 333 -29.71 -35.83 2.81
CA LEU A 333 -30.70 -35.16 1.95
C LEU A 333 -30.35 -35.32 0.48
N ARG A 334 -29.08 -35.29 0.12
CA ARG A 334 -28.60 -35.52 -1.24
C ARG A 334 -28.85 -36.97 -1.68
N ALA A 335 -28.62 -37.92 -0.79
CA ALA A 335 -28.92 -39.31 -1.04
C ALA A 335 -30.43 -39.56 -1.20
N TYR A 336 -31.30 -38.90 -0.42
CA TYR A 336 -32.73 -38.90 -0.59
C TYR A 336 -33.13 -38.37 -1.98
N ASP A 337 -32.65 -37.17 -2.34
CA ASP A 337 -32.97 -36.53 -3.62
C ASP A 337 -32.49 -37.36 -4.83
N SER A 338 -31.39 -38.12 -4.69
CA SER A 338 -30.89 -39.00 -5.76
C SER A 338 -31.93 -40.12 -6.10
N VAL A 339 -32.63 -40.62 -5.11
CA VAL A 339 -33.70 -41.58 -5.33
C VAL A 339 -34.94 -40.91 -5.95
N ILE A 340 -35.27 -39.68 -5.51
CA ILE A 340 -36.39 -38.91 -6.11
C ILE A 340 -36.11 -38.60 -7.59
N ILE A 341 -34.87 -38.25 -7.98
CA ILE A 341 -34.47 -38.06 -9.39
C ILE A 341 -34.73 -39.34 -10.21
N ILE A 342 -34.38 -40.49 -9.65
CA ILE A 342 -34.60 -41.79 -10.31
C ILE A 342 -36.10 -42.07 -10.45
N THR A 343 -36.91 -41.84 -9.40
CA THR A 343 -38.36 -42.05 -9.41
C THR A 343 -39.03 -41.12 -10.43
N GLU A 344 -38.68 -39.84 -10.45
CA GLU A 344 -39.20 -38.87 -11.42
C GLU A 344 -38.87 -39.28 -12.88
N ALA A 345 -37.61 -39.72 -13.11
CA ALA A 345 -37.21 -40.21 -14.42
C ALA A 345 -38.02 -41.49 -14.85
N LEU A 346 -38.30 -42.42 -13.91
CA LEU A 346 -39.11 -43.59 -14.16
C LEU A 346 -40.56 -43.21 -14.46
N GLU A 347 -41.15 -42.26 -13.76
CA GLU A 347 -42.53 -41.80 -14.02
C GLU A 347 -42.64 -41.14 -15.42
N LYS A 348 -41.64 -40.33 -15.80
CA LYS A 348 -41.57 -39.72 -17.15
C LYS A 348 -41.39 -40.77 -18.28
N MET A 349 -40.91 -41.98 -17.96
CA MET A 349 -40.77 -43.07 -18.94
C MET A 349 -42.04 -43.90 -19.16
N ASN A 350 -42.88 -44.05 -18.14
CA ASN A 350 -44.05 -44.95 -18.18
C ASN A 350 -45.17 -44.55 -19.19
N SER A 351 -45.00 -43.40 -19.83
CA SER A 351 -46.04 -42.86 -20.68
C SER A 351 -46.13 -43.50 -22.09
N LYS A 352 -45.13 -44.25 -22.63
CA LYS A 352 -45.29 -44.83 -24.02
C LYS A 352 -44.35 -45.94 -24.52
N SER A 353 -43.37 -46.51 -23.78
CA SER A 353 -42.46 -47.49 -24.41
C SER A 353 -41.80 -48.48 -23.45
N SER A 354 -42.07 -49.72 -23.55
CA SER A 354 -41.56 -50.89 -22.79
C SER A 354 -40.13 -51.28 -23.15
N ASN A 355 -39.45 -50.58 -24.12
CA ASN A 355 -38.11 -50.89 -24.61
C ASN A 355 -37.29 -49.56 -24.78
N SER A 356 -37.17 -48.79 -23.71
CA SER A 356 -36.37 -47.55 -23.77
C SER A 356 -34.88 -47.85 -23.65
N LYS A 357 -34.11 -47.35 -24.64
CA LYS A 357 -32.66 -47.43 -24.67
C LYS A 357 -32.06 -46.76 -23.41
N PRO A 358 -30.98 -47.27 -22.79
CA PRO A 358 -30.33 -46.69 -21.59
C PRO A 358 -30.09 -45.21 -21.67
N ARG A 359 -29.80 -44.69 -22.85
CA ARG A 359 -29.56 -43.26 -23.11
C ARG A 359 -30.80 -42.40 -22.86
N VAL A 360 -32.01 -42.91 -23.15
CA VAL A 360 -33.27 -42.19 -22.89
C VAL A 360 -33.50 -42.05 -21.38
N PHE A 361 -33.14 -43.08 -20.59
CA PHE A 361 -33.21 -42.98 -19.14
C PHE A 361 -32.22 -41.94 -18.57
N LEU A 362 -30.98 -41.90 -19.05
CA LEU A 362 -30.02 -40.88 -18.72
C LEU A 362 -30.55 -39.46 -19.02
N GLU A 363 -31.13 -39.28 -20.24
CA GLU A 363 -31.68 -37.97 -20.64
C GLU A 363 -32.84 -37.53 -19.74
N LYS A 364 -33.68 -38.49 -19.27
CA LYS A 364 -34.74 -38.19 -18.32
C LYS A 364 -34.20 -37.80 -16.94
N ILE A 365 -33.19 -38.47 -16.45
CA ILE A 365 -32.47 -38.07 -15.21
C ILE A 365 -31.93 -36.66 -15.34
N LEU A 366 -31.23 -36.37 -16.44
CA LEU A 366 -30.62 -35.05 -16.67
C LEU A 366 -31.66 -33.93 -16.89
N SER A 367 -32.88 -34.26 -17.26
CA SER A 367 -34.00 -33.32 -17.42
C SER A 367 -34.76 -33.02 -16.11
N SER A 368 -34.31 -33.54 -14.98
CA SER A 368 -34.93 -33.27 -13.67
C SER A 368 -34.77 -31.82 -13.29
N ASN A 369 -35.87 -31.19 -12.86
CA ASN A 369 -35.90 -29.79 -12.41
C ASN A 369 -36.95 -29.61 -11.33
N PHE A 370 -36.54 -29.70 -10.06
CA PHE A 370 -37.42 -29.57 -8.90
C PHE A 370 -36.65 -29.04 -7.68
N ASN A 371 -37.38 -28.53 -6.71
CA ASN A 371 -36.81 -28.16 -5.41
C ASN A 371 -36.73 -29.40 -4.52
N GLY A 372 -35.52 -29.98 -4.43
CA GLY A 372 -35.21 -31.08 -3.54
C GLY A 372 -34.96 -30.67 -2.09
N LEU A 373 -34.73 -31.65 -1.23
CA LEU A 373 -34.34 -31.39 0.17
C LEU A 373 -32.92 -30.88 0.30
N SER A 374 -32.03 -31.28 -0.60
CA SER A 374 -30.63 -30.80 -0.65
C SER A 374 -30.46 -29.47 -1.42
N GLY A 375 -31.55 -28.90 -1.92
CA GLY A 375 -31.56 -27.66 -2.71
C GLY A 375 -32.25 -27.81 -4.06
N ASN A 376 -32.08 -26.83 -4.94
CA ASN A 376 -32.65 -26.88 -6.27
C ASN A 376 -31.92 -27.91 -7.15
N ILE A 377 -32.62 -28.92 -7.63
CA ILE A 377 -32.09 -29.98 -8.48
C ILE A 377 -32.30 -29.60 -9.95
N ARG A 378 -31.23 -29.19 -10.58
CA ARG A 378 -31.16 -28.87 -12.02
C ARG A 378 -29.79 -29.23 -12.54
N PHE A 379 -29.71 -29.96 -13.64
CA PHE A 379 -28.44 -30.33 -14.25
C PHE A 379 -28.07 -29.39 -15.40
N GLN A 380 -26.79 -29.02 -15.46
CA GLN A 380 -26.14 -28.35 -16.60
C GLN A 380 -25.10 -29.31 -17.17
N GLY A 381 -25.42 -29.92 -18.30
CA GLY A 381 -24.69 -31.10 -18.77
C GLY A 381 -24.86 -32.26 -17.79
N SER A 382 -23.76 -32.84 -17.31
CA SER A 382 -23.78 -33.92 -16.30
C SER A 382 -23.59 -33.46 -14.86
N HIS A 383 -23.49 -32.14 -14.60
CA HIS A 383 -23.25 -31.57 -13.29
C HIS A 383 -24.50 -30.91 -12.72
N LEU A 384 -24.67 -30.98 -11.41
CA LEU A 384 -25.72 -30.27 -10.71
C LEU A 384 -25.44 -28.76 -10.79
N SER A 385 -26.33 -27.99 -11.45
CA SER A 385 -26.27 -26.53 -11.55
C SER A 385 -26.94 -25.92 -10.33
N ASN A 386 -26.21 -25.79 -9.25
CA ASN A 386 -26.74 -25.16 -8.03
C ASN A 386 -25.92 -23.93 -7.68
N THR A 387 -26.59 -22.79 -7.47
CA THR A 387 -25.99 -21.65 -6.77
C THR A 387 -25.90 -22.02 -5.30
N ALA A 388 -24.71 -22.44 -4.87
CA ALA A 388 -24.47 -22.84 -3.49
C ALA A 388 -24.73 -21.65 -2.55
N VAL A 389 -25.75 -21.78 -1.70
CA VAL A 389 -25.89 -20.93 -0.51
C VAL A 389 -25.20 -21.66 0.63
N LEU A 390 -24.15 -21.04 1.18
CA LEU A 390 -23.38 -21.58 2.30
C LEU A 390 -23.73 -20.84 3.59
N ARG A 391 -23.75 -21.57 4.69
CA ARG A 391 -23.86 -21.04 6.04
C ARG A 391 -22.46 -20.99 6.63
N VAL A 392 -22.08 -19.86 7.22
CA VAL A 392 -20.91 -19.77 8.10
C VAL A 392 -21.37 -20.10 9.50
N ILE A 393 -20.71 -21.05 10.14
CA ILE A 393 -21.02 -21.48 11.52
C ILE A 393 -19.83 -21.20 12.43
N ASN A 394 -20.12 -20.97 13.71
CA ASN A 394 -19.11 -20.79 14.74
C ASN A 394 -19.36 -21.79 15.88
N VAL A 395 -18.33 -22.52 16.28
CA VAL A 395 -18.41 -23.48 17.39
C VAL A 395 -18.29 -22.74 18.71
N VAL A 396 -19.38 -22.71 19.49
CA VAL A 396 -19.50 -21.94 20.74
C VAL A 396 -20.31 -22.72 21.75
N ASN A 397 -19.88 -22.72 23.02
CA ASN A 397 -20.59 -23.38 24.14
C ASN A 397 -20.86 -24.87 23.90
N ARG A 398 -19.91 -25.58 23.30
CA ARG A 398 -20.01 -27.02 22.97
C ARG A 398 -21.14 -27.34 21.99
N GLU A 399 -21.54 -26.39 21.18
CA GLU A 399 -22.51 -26.47 20.10
C GLU A 399 -21.97 -25.62 18.92
N TYR A 400 -22.63 -25.59 17.81
CA TYR A 400 -22.33 -24.60 16.76
C TYR A 400 -23.56 -23.73 16.51
N LYS A 401 -23.29 -22.46 16.19
CA LYS A 401 -24.33 -21.47 15.85
C LYS A 401 -24.12 -20.97 14.43
N GLU A 402 -25.21 -20.69 13.73
CA GLU A 402 -25.20 -20.01 12.45
C GLU A 402 -24.80 -18.55 12.67
N LEU A 403 -23.86 -18.08 11.90
CA LEU A 403 -23.32 -16.73 11.99
C LEU A 403 -23.73 -15.88 10.79
N ASP A 404 -23.62 -16.43 9.58
CA ASP A 404 -23.84 -15.71 8.34
C ASP A 404 -24.21 -16.64 7.18
N PHE A 405 -24.70 -16.05 6.09
CA PHE A 405 -24.97 -16.72 4.82
C PHE A 405 -24.09 -16.14 3.73
N TRP A 406 -23.52 -17.02 2.93
CA TRP A 406 -22.63 -16.64 1.85
C TRP A 406 -23.11 -17.19 0.50
N THR A 407 -22.94 -16.38 -0.56
CA THR A 407 -23.13 -16.80 -1.95
C THR A 407 -22.00 -16.26 -2.82
N PRO A 408 -21.67 -16.91 -3.96
CA PRO A 408 -20.65 -16.41 -4.86
C PRO A 408 -20.89 -14.98 -5.37
N LYS A 409 -22.18 -14.61 -5.54
CA LYS A 409 -22.58 -13.32 -6.11
C LYS A 409 -22.60 -12.18 -5.09
N PHE A 410 -23.16 -12.42 -3.90
CA PHE A 410 -23.42 -11.35 -2.91
C PHE A 410 -22.50 -11.42 -1.69
N LYS A 411 -21.60 -12.41 -1.63
CA LYS A 411 -20.72 -12.65 -0.49
C LYS A 411 -21.55 -12.83 0.80
N PHE A 412 -21.25 -12.12 1.87
CA PHE A 412 -21.90 -12.26 3.18
C PHE A 412 -23.19 -11.43 3.25
N ALA A 413 -24.24 -11.95 3.90
CA ALA A 413 -25.56 -11.32 3.88
C ALA A 413 -26.29 -11.28 5.23
N GLY A 414 -25.72 -11.86 6.27
CA GLY A 414 -26.32 -11.87 7.63
C GLY A 414 -27.57 -12.72 7.77
N SER A 415 -28.50 -12.70 6.83
CA SER A 415 -29.72 -13.52 6.83
C SER A 415 -30.18 -13.88 5.43
N LEU A 416 -31.00 -14.93 5.34
CA LEU A 416 -31.61 -15.36 4.07
C LEU A 416 -32.58 -14.34 3.49
N GLU A 417 -33.24 -13.58 4.34
CA GLU A 417 -34.15 -12.51 3.89
C GLU A 417 -33.42 -11.43 3.18
N ILE A 418 -32.27 -11.01 3.74
CA ILE A 418 -31.38 -10.02 3.11
C ILE A 418 -30.84 -10.56 1.78
N LEU A 419 -30.50 -11.85 1.68
CA LEU A 419 -30.09 -12.46 0.42
C LEU A 419 -31.15 -12.35 -0.66
N LYS A 420 -32.42 -12.70 -0.32
CA LYS A 420 -33.55 -12.59 -1.24
C LYS A 420 -33.83 -11.16 -1.65
N ASP A 421 -33.75 -10.23 -0.72
CA ASP A 421 -33.92 -8.79 -0.98
C ASP A 421 -32.83 -8.25 -1.92
N ARG A 422 -31.57 -8.65 -1.73
CA ARG A 422 -30.46 -8.28 -2.62
C ARG A 422 -30.61 -8.87 -4.01
N GLU A 423 -31.11 -10.09 -4.10
CA GLU A 423 -31.39 -10.74 -5.38
C GLU A 423 -32.43 -9.99 -6.19
N THR A 424 -33.45 -9.40 -5.51
CA THR A 424 -34.50 -8.59 -6.13
C THR A 424 -34.07 -7.18 -6.45
N ARG A 425 -33.23 -6.54 -5.64
CA ARG A 425 -32.80 -5.13 -5.79
C ARG A 425 -31.53 -4.95 -6.61
N GLY A 426 -30.72 -6.02 -6.79
CA GLY A 426 -29.44 -5.93 -7.51
C GLY A 426 -28.33 -5.24 -6.71
N ASP A 427 -28.35 -5.30 -5.39
CA ASP A 427 -27.40 -4.65 -4.47
C ASP A 427 -25.96 -5.21 -4.55
N TYR A 428 -25.02 -4.47 -3.96
CA TYR A 428 -23.60 -4.80 -3.96
C TYR A 428 -23.24 -5.91 -2.96
N ALA A 429 -22.13 -6.61 -3.24
CA ALA A 429 -21.57 -7.64 -2.37
C ALA A 429 -20.98 -7.02 -1.08
N THR A 430 -21.20 -7.67 0.07
CA THR A 430 -20.65 -7.26 1.37
C THR A 430 -19.50 -8.19 1.74
N ASN A 431 -18.32 -7.65 1.98
CA ASN A 431 -17.12 -8.44 2.26
C ASN A 431 -16.95 -8.82 3.74
N ASN A 432 -17.69 -8.20 4.65
CA ASN A 432 -17.56 -8.45 6.09
C ASN A 432 -18.65 -9.39 6.59
N LEU A 433 -18.32 -10.25 7.56
CA LEU A 433 -19.29 -11.08 8.27
C LEU A 433 -20.22 -10.20 9.11
N ALA A 434 -21.50 -10.55 9.14
CA ALA A 434 -22.54 -9.73 9.77
C ALA A 434 -22.62 -9.90 11.30
N GLY A 435 -22.17 -11.01 11.85
CA GLY A 435 -22.30 -11.32 13.28
C GLY A 435 -20.99 -11.30 14.05
N PRO A 436 -21.03 -11.11 15.37
CA PRO A 436 -19.85 -11.21 16.22
C PRO A 436 -19.34 -12.66 16.25
N VAL A 437 -18.09 -12.86 15.89
CA VAL A 437 -17.42 -14.17 15.93
C VAL A 437 -16.83 -14.38 17.33
N VAL A 438 -17.05 -15.54 17.88
CA VAL A 438 -16.33 -16.00 19.08
C VAL A 438 -15.10 -16.77 18.61
N TRP A 439 -13.93 -16.23 18.89
CA TRP A 439 -12.65 -16.81 18.49
C TRP A 439 -12.06 -17.75 19.56
N PRO A 440 -11.04 -18.57 19.22
CA PRO A 440 -10.32 -19.37 20.22
C PRO A 440 -9.84 -18.52 21.40
N GLY A 441 -9.95 -19.06 22.64
CA GLY A 441 -9.65 -18.30 23.85
C GLY A 441 -10.77 -17.37 24.33
N GLY A 442 -11.97 -17.44 23.71
CA GLY A 442 -13.17 -16.71 24.14
C GLY A 442 -13.17 -15.22 23.77
N LEU A 443 -12.41 -14.80 22.78
CA LEU A 443 -12.43 -13.42 22.26
C LEU A 443 -13.72 -13.16 21.50
N ILE A 444 -14.43 -12.09 21.88
CA ILE A 444 -15.66 -11.62 21.20
C ILE A 444 -15.46 -10.18 20.70
N SER A 445 -14.65 -9.40 21.39
CA SER A 445 -14.50 -7.95 21.16
C SER A 445 -13.35 -7.57 20.22
N ALA A 446 -12.47 -8.51 19.89
CA ALA A 446 -11.35 -8.27 19.00
C ALA A 446 -11.09 -9.47 18.12
N ASP A 447 -10.82 -9.20 16.83
CA ASP A 447 -10.48 -10.25 15.87
C ASP A 447 -9.03 -10.72 16.08
N PRO A 448 -8.75 -12.01 15.93
CA PRO A 448 -7.40 -12.53 16.03
C PRO A 448 -6.54 -11.97 14.90
N ILE A 449 -5.36 -11.53 15.25
CA ILE A 449 -4.42 -10.95 14.29
C ILE A 449 -3.94 -12.01 13.28
N GLY A 450 -4.05 -13.30 13.63
CA GLY A 450 -3.62 -14.40 12.78
C GLY A 450 -2.10 -14.49 12.62
N TRP A 451 -1.35 -13.90 13.57
CA TRP A 451 0.10 -13.82 13.57
C TRP A 451 0.64 -14.02 14.99
N LYS A 452 1.79 -14.70 15.12
CA LYS A 452 2.41 -14.92 16.43
C LYS A 452 2.77 -13.60 17.10
N MET A 453 2.18 -13.32 18.27
CA MET A 453 2.41 -12.09 19.01
C MET A 453 3.71 -12.14 19.82
N PRO A 454 4.40 -11.00 19.95
CA PRO A 454 5.50 -10.86 20.89
C PRO A 454 5.02 -11.06 22.33
N THR A 455 5.80 -11.81 23.12
CA THR A 455 5.59 -12.04 24.56
C THR A 455 6.85 -11.68 25.33
N ASP A 456 6.77 -11.58 26.66
CA ASP A 456 7.95 -11.30 27.50
C ASP A 456 9.04 -12.37 27.37
N THR A 457 8.66 -13.62 27.08
CA THR A 457 9.60 -14.73 26.82
C THR A 457 10.16 -14.73 25.40
N GLU A 458 9.41 -14.23 24.42
CA GLU A 458 9.80 -14.07 23.02
C GLU A 458 9.47 -12.66 22.55
N PRO A 459 10.27 -11.65 22.91
CA PRO A 459 10.02 -10.27 22.51
C PRO A 459 10.22 -10.05 21.01
N LEU A 460 9.65 -8.98 20.49
CA LEU A 460 9.84 -8.55 19.10
C LEU A 460 11.32 -8.26 18.86
N LYS A 461 11.93 -8.95 17.91
CA LYS A 461 13.33 -8.77 17.53
C LYS A 461 13.45 -7.62 16.55
N VAL A 462 13.93 -6.49 17.04
CA VAL A 462 14.08 -5.25 16.28
C VAL A 462 15.53 -5.09 15.85
N ALA A 463 15.82 -5.21 14.58
CA ALA A 463 17.16 -4.90 14.05
C ALA A 463 17.30 -3.38 13.85
N ILE A 464 18.43 -2.83 14.25
CA ILE A 464 18.76 -1.40 14.09
C ILE A 464 20.15 -1.24 13.45
N PRO A 465 20.33 -0.30 12.49
CA PRO A 465 21.66 0.00 11.95
C PRO A 465 22.50 0.73 13.01
N THR A 466 23.78 0.36 13.20
CA THR A 466 24.65 1.05 14.16
C THR A 466 25.46 2.19 13.55
N ASN A 467 25.62 2.20 12.23
CA ASN A 467 26.34 3.26 11.50
C ASN A 467 25.39 4.02 10.56
N PRO A 468 24.46 4.83 11.10
CA PRO A 468 23.67 5.71 10.24
C PRO A 468 24.58 6.79 9.65
N ALA A 469 24.28 7.28 8.45
CA ALA A 469 25.00 8.39 7.81
C ALA A 469 25.02 9.65 8.71
N PHE A 470 23.97 9.85 9.49
CA PHE A 470 23.82 10.95 10.44
C PHE A 470 23.29 10.45 11.79
N VAL A 471 23.98 10.84 12.85
CA VAL A 471 23.69 10.42 14.24
C VAL A 471 22.28 10.84 14.71
N ASN A 472 21.66 11.82 14.06
CA ASN A 472 20.32 12.31 14.37
C ASN A 472 19.22 11.26 14.15
N PHE A 473 19.42 10.30 13.23
CA PHE A 473 18.45 9.25 12.94
C PHE A 473 18.50 8.14 13.98
N LEU A 474 19.71 7.77 14.41
CA LEU A 474 19.94 6.76 15.43
C LEU A 474 21.25 7.02 16.16
N LYS A 475 21.19 7.07 17.48
CA LYS A 475 22.32 7.29 18.37
C LYS A 475 22.33 6.24 19.47
N GLU A 476 23.48 5.64 19.72
CA GLU A 476 23.73 4.78 20.87
C GLU A 476 24.38 5.60 21.99
N ASP A 477 23.84 5.50 23.20
CA ASP A 477 24.45 6.13 24.38
C ASP A 477 25.42 5.18 25.09
N SER A 478 26.27 5.70 25.97
CA SER A 478 27.26 4.96 26.74
C SER A 478 26.64 3.81 27.56
N GLN A 479 25.34 3.87 27.82
CA GLN A 479 24.57 2.84 28.55
C GLN A 479 23.89 1.83 27.61
N LYS A 480 24.22 1.79 26.30
CA LYS A 480 23.53 0.97 25.27
C LYS A 480 22.04 1.27 25.15
N GLN A 481 21.63 2.47 25.44
CA GLN A 481 20.30 2.96 25.12
C GLN A 481 20.32 3.62 23.75
N TYR A 482 19.30 3.34 22.95
CA TYR A 482 19.16 3.87 21.61
C TYR A 482 18.17 5.04 21.61
N SER A 483 18.54 6.12 20.96
CA SER A 483 17.72 7.34 20.78
C SER A 483 17.88 7.85 19.35
N GLY A 484 17.04 8.78 18.93
CA GLY A 484 17.09 9.35 17.59
C GLY A 484 15.73 9.39 16.94
N PHE A 485 15.66 10.05 15.79
CA PHE A 485 14.41 10.27 15.05
C PHE A 485 13.62 8.98 14.80
N CYS A 486 14.28 7.93 14.28
CA CYS A 486 13.64 6.66 13.99
C CYS A 486 13.16 5.93 15.25
N ILE A 487 13.94 6.00 16.33
CA ILE A 487 13.62 5.34 17.60
C ILE A 487 12.43 6.00 18.26
N ASP A 488 12.39 7.32 18.29
CA ASP A 488 11.27 8.06 18.89
C ASP A 488 9.97 7.84 18.14
N ILE A 489 10.01 7.80 16.81
CA ILE A 489 8.83 7.44 16.00
C ILE A 489 8.35 6.03 16.33
N PHE A 490 9.27 5.06 16.45
CA PHE A 490 8.91 3.69 16.82
C PHE A 490 8.26 3.64 18.21
N HIS A 491 8.79 4.38 19.18
CA HIS A 491 8.21 4.45 20.52
C HIS A 491 6.83 5.09 20.56
N GLU A 492 6.63 6.19 19.85
CA GLU A 492 5.32 6.85 19.77
C GLU A 492 4.30 5.99 19.00
N ALA A 493 4.69 5.35 17.90
CA ALA A 493 3.83 4.41 17.17
C ALA A 493 3.45 3.20 18.05
N ARG A 494 4.43 2.66 18.82
CA ARG A 494 4.18 1.58 19.77
C ARG A 494 3.20 1.99 20.88
N LYS A 495 3.25 3.23 21.38
CA LYS A 495 2.28 3.73 22.38
C LYS A 495 0.85 3.71 21.83
N ILE A 496 0.65 4.11 20.58
CA ILE A 496 -0.66 4.07 19.92
C ILE A 496 -1.17 2.63 19.81
N LEU A 497 -0.25 1.68 19.58
CA LEU A 497 -0.57 0.27 19.40
C LEU A 497 -0.62 -0.52 20.70
N SER A 498 -0.34 0.11 21.87
CA SER A 498 -0.20 -0.59 23.16
C SER A 498 -1.42 -1.40 23.56
N ASP A 499 -2.63 -0.86 23.31
CA ASP A 499 -3.89 -1.52 23.66
C ASP A 499 -4.13 -2.76 22.80
N LYS A 500 -3.80 -2.67 21.51
CA LYS A 500 -3.97 -3.78 20.56
C LYS A 500 -2.98 -4.92 20.81
N TYR A 501 -1.75 -4.61 21.25
CA TYR A 501 -0.65 -5.57 21.35
C TYR A 501 -0.19 -5.85 22.79
N SER A 502 -0.99 -5.52 23.79
CA SER A 502 -0.69 -5.78 25.21
C SER A 502 0.73 -5.33 25.64
N GLY A 503 1.10 -4.10 25.22
CA GLY A 503 2.38 -3.50 25.58
C GLY A 503 3.56 -3.82 24.64
N MET A 504 3.44 -4.80 23.75
CA MET A 504 4.43 -5.22 22.74
C MET A 504 5.88 -5.18 23.27
N PRO A 505 6.34 -6.22 23.98
CA PRO A 505 7.73 -6.31 24.43
C PRO A 505 8.67 -6.45 23.21
N TYR A 506 9.82 -5.78 23.24
CA TYR A 506 10.78 -5.76 22.14
C TYR A 506 12.21 -5.72 22.65
N VAL A 507 13.15 -6.16 21.81
CA VAL A 507 14.60 -6.08 22.05
C VAL A 507 15.28 -5.54 20.81
N PHE A 508 16.12 -4.52 20.99
CA PHE A 508 16.96 -4.01 19.92
C PHE A 508 18.20 -4.87 19.70
N HIS A 509 18.47 -5.20 18.45
CA HIS A 509 19.66 -5.90 17.99
C HIS A 509 20.45 -4.99 17.07
N PRO A 510 21.61 -4.47 17.51
CA PRO A 510 22.45 -3.59 16.70
C PRO A 510 23.14 -4.40 15.58
N PHE A 511 23.23 -3.80 14.40
CA PHE A 511 23.77 -4.42 13.22
C PHE A 511 24.71 -3.46 12.46
N ASN A 512 26.00 -3.86 12.33
CA ASN A 512 27.05 -3.03 11.77
C ASN A 512 27.43 -3.42 10.33
N GLU A 513 26.44 -3.57 9.48
CA GLU A 513 26.65 -3.88 8.06
C GLU A 513 25.72 -3.01 7.17
N SER A 514 25.89 -3.12 5.84
CA SER A 514 25.09 -2.36 4.89
C SER A 514 23.59 -2.65 5.00
N TYR A 515 22.75 -1.68 4.63
CA TYR A 515 21.28 -1.82 4.66
C TYR A 515 20.78 -3.03 3.85
N ASP A 516 21.41 -3.38 2.75
CA ASP A 516 21.00 -4.52 1.94
C ASP A 516 21.22 -5.86 2.67
N LYS A 517 22.30 -5.99 3.46
CA LYS A 517 22.52 -7.13 4.34
C LYS A 517 21.59 -7.12 5.56
N LEU A 518 21.27 -5.95 6.09
CA LEU A 518 20.30 -5.80 7.19
C LEU A 518 18.92 -6.31 6.76
N LEU A 519 18.50 -6.05 5.51
CA LEU A 519 17.25 -6.55 4.95
C LEU A 519 17.18 -8.07 4.90
N LEU A 520 18.31 -8.76 4.60
CA LEU A 520 18.37 -10.22 4.59
C LEU A 520 17.99 -10.85 5.94
N ASN A 521 18.20 -10.17 7.05
CA ASN A 521 17.79 -10.64 8.36
C ASN A 521 16.28 -10.76 8.52
N VAL A 522 15.53 -9.83 7.93
CA VAL A 522 14.07 -9.88 7.92
C VAL A 522 13.55 -10.88 6.89
N ILE A 523 14.19 -10.97 5.73
CA ILE A 523 13.86 -11.95 4.68
C ILE A 523 14.06 -13.38 5.22
N ASN A 524 15.18 -13.63 5.91
CA ASN A 524 15.52 -14.93 6.52
C ASN A 524 14.77 -15.19 7.85
N LYS A 525 13.86 -14.29 8.23
CA LYS A 525 13.02 -14.40 9.46
C LYS A 525 13.83 -14.47 10.76
N SER A 526 15.09 -14.06 10.77
CA SER A 526 15.90 -13.96 12.00
C SER A 526 15.48 -12.78 12.88
N HIS A 527 14.98 -11.71 12.26
CA HIS A 527 14.41 -10.52 12.90
C HIS A 527 13.01 -10.23 12.39
N ASP A 528 12.19 -9.60 13.21
CA ASP A 528 10.78 -9.33 12.90
C ASP A 528 10.61 -7.98 12.17
N VAL A 529 11.43 -6.99 12.54
CA VAL A 529 11.34 -5.61 12.05
C VAL A 529 12.72 -4.96 12.02
N ILE A 530 12.92 -4.04 11.07
CA ILE A 530 14.03 -3.09 11.07
C ILE A 530 13.47 -1.71 11.41
N VAL A 531 14.03 -1.10 12.44
CA VAL A 531 13.76 0.29 12.84
C VAL A 531 15.01 1.11 12.53
N GLY A 532 14.93 1.95 11.51
CA GLY A 532 16.03 2.76 11.01
C GLY A 532 15.59 3.56 9.79
N ASP A 533 16.51 4.31 9.24
CA ASP A 533 16.36 5.19 8.09
C ASP A 533 16.43 4.45 6.75
N VAL A 534 15.57 3.43 6.60
CA VAL A 534 15.57 2.57 5.41
C VAL A 534 14.70 3.18 4.30
N THR A 535 15.32 3.50 3.19
CA THR A 535 14.63 4.04 2.00
C THR A 535 13.72 3.00 1.37
N ILE A 536 12.46 3.38 1.12
CA ILE A 536 11.44 2.55 0.46
C ILE A 536 11.75 2.49 -1.03
N LEU A 537 12.12 1.30 -1.51
CA LEU A 537 12.44 1.04 -2.92
C LEU A 537 11.59 -0.09 -3.48
N ALA A 538 11.22 0.01 -4.77
CA ALA A 538 10.42 -0.99 -5.45
C ALA A 538 11.09 -2.38 -5.46
N GLU A 539 12.41 -2.44 -5.57
CA GLU A 539 13.17 -3.68 -5.53
C GLU A 539 13.08 -4.35 -4.16
N ARG A 540 13.31 -3.59 -3.10
CA ARG A 540 13.23 -4.07 -1.71
C ARG A 540 11.82 -4.51 -1.33
N SER A 541 10.78 -3.83 -1.84
CA SER A 541 9.37 -4.14 -1.58
C SER A 541 8.90 -5.47 -2.17
N LYS A 542 9.70 -6.12 -3.03
CA LYS A 542 9.39 -7.47 -3.52
C LYS A 542 9.51 -8.53 -2.42
N ASP A 543 10.43 -8.36 -1.49
CA ASP A 543 10.80 -9.37 -0.51
C ASP A 543 10.39 -9.03 0.92
N VAL A 544 10.19 -7.76 1.23
CA VAL A 544 9.80 -7.24 2.55
C VAL A 544 8.61 -6.29 2.44
N TRP A 545 7.98 -6.00 3.58
CA TRP A 545 6.95 -4.97 3.67
C TRP A 545 7.46 -3.75 4.41
N PHE A 546 7.17 -2.58 3.83
CA PHE A 546 7.43 -1.29 4.44
C PHE A 546 6.17 -0.75 5.11
N THR A 547 6.36 0.05 6.15
CA THR A 547 5.30 0.93 6.65
C THR A 547 5.04 2.05 5.65
N GLN A 548 3.98 2.82 5.88
CA GLN A 548 3.88 4.15 5.28
C GLN A 548 5.14 4.95 5.64
N PRO A 549 5.62 5.82 4.74
CA PRO A 549 6.78 6.63 5.03
C PRO A 549 6.50 7.60 6.19
N TYR A 550 7.43 7.68 7.12
CA TYR A 550 7.37 8.65 8.21
C TYR A 550 8.07 9.98 7.87
N THR A 551 8.84 10.04 6.80
CA THR A 551 9.37 11.26 6.19
C THR A 551 9.51 11.08 4.68
N GLU A 552 9.30 12.17 3.94
CA GLU A 552 9.51 12.18 2.49
C GLU A 552 11.00 12.12 2.18
N SER A 553 11.37 11.43 1.10
CA SER A 553 12.73 11.42 0.57
C SER A 553 12.76 11.89 -0.88
N GLY A 554 13.87 12.48 -1.25
CA GLY A 554 14.22 12.92 -2.59
C GLY A 554 15.73 13.05 -2.66
N LEU A 555 16.31 13.27 -3.82
CA LEU A 555 17.74 13.48 -3.96
C LEU A 555 18.04 14.97 -4.07
N SER A 556 18.87 15.50 -3.19
CA SER A 556 19.31 16.90 -3.17
C SER A 556 20.79 16.98 -3.53
N LEU A 557 21.14 18.01 -4.31
CA LEU A 557 22.51 18.32 -4.69
C LEU A 557 23.05 19.42 -3.78
N ILE A 558 24.07 19.11 -3.00
CA ILE A 558 24.74 20.06 -2.11
C ILE A 558 25.99 20.59 -2.80
N LEU A 559 26.13 21.91 -2.80
CA LEU A 559 27.25 22.65 -3.41
C LEU A 559 27.90 23.60 -2.40
N PRO A 560 29.22 23.77 -2.42
CA PRO A 560 29.86 24.80 -1.62
C PRO A 560 29.46 26.19 -2.12
N ILE A 561 29.23 27.11 -1.18
CA ILE A 561 28.97 28.52 -1.51
C ILE A 561 30.31 29.16 -1.88
N GLU A 562 30.53 29.43 -3.16
CA GLU A 562 31.66 30.25 -3.60
C GLU A 562 31.20 31.70 -3.70
N THR A 563 31.80 32.56 -2.90
CA THR A 563 31.64 34.01 -3.05
C THR A 563 32.41 34.47 -4.30
N GLU A 564 31.71 34.94 -5.33
CA GLU A 564 32.35 35.57 -6.48
C GLU A 564 32.96 36.92 -6.06
N GLY A 565 34.18 36.91 -5.56
CA GLY A 565 35.02 38.12 -5.42
C GLY A 565 35.40 38.64 -6.80
N SER A 566 34.58 39.50 -7.40
CA SER A 566 34.91 40.13 -8.69
C SER A 566 35.48 41.56 -8.45
N ALA A 567 36.73 41.82 -8.88
CA ALA A 567 37.32 43.14 -8.87
C ALA A 567 36.48 44.24 -9.56
N TRP A 568 35.58 43.81 -10.44
CA TRP A 568 34.67 44.61 -11.26
C TRP A 568 33.23 44.62 -10.76
N LEU A 569 32.98 44.29 -9.49
CA LEU A 569 31.65 44.23 -8.91
C LEU A 569 30.88 45.54 -9.07
N PHE A 570 31.57 46.68 -8.99
CA PHE A 570 31.01 48.01 -9.18
C PHE A 570 30.51 48.30 -10.62
N MET A 571 30.93 47.52 -11.63
CA MET A 571 30.38 47.63 -12.98
C MET A 571 29.14 46.79 -13.24
N LYS A 572 28.89 45.76 -12.41
CA LYS A 572 27.75 44.81 -12.58
C LYS A 572 26.33 45.41 -12.42
N PRO A 573 26.12 46.52 -11.64
CA PRO A 573 24.76 47.06 -11.50
C PRO A 573 24.09 47.51 -12.79
N PHE A 574 24.91 47.93 -13.81
CA PHE A 574 24.41 48.28 -15.13
C PHE A 574 25.00 47.37 -16.21
N SER A 575 24.17 47.02 -17.21
CA SER A 575 24.63 46.32 -18.40
C SER A 575 25.62 47.21 -19.21
N SER A 576 26.44 46.61 -20.07
CA SER A 576 27.34 47.34 -20.96
C SER A 576 26.61 48.35 -21.85
N GLU A 577 25.41 48.03 -22.29
CA GLU A 577 24.55 48.92 -23.09
C GLU A 577 24.12 50.16 -22.27
N MET A 578 23.76 49.98 -21.00
CA MET A 578 23.40 51.10 -20.11
C MET A 578 24.59 52.03 -19.85
N TRP A 579 25.80 51.46 -19.67
CA TRP A 579 27.02 52.27 -19.55
C TRP A 579 27.28 53.08 -20.80
N ILE A 580 27.21 52.47 -21.99
CA ILE A 580 27.40 53.17 -23.30
C ILE A 580 26.34 54.24 -23.48
N ALA A 581 25.07 53.94 -23.20
CA ALA A 581 23.98 54.92 -23.29
C ALA A 581 24.17 56.10 -22.35
N THR A 582 24.63 55.85 -21.10
CA THR A 582 24.89 56.88 -20.11
C THR A 582 26.03 57.82 -20.53
N ILE A 583 27.14 57.27 -21.06
CA ILE A 583 28.25 58.05 -21.61
C ILE A 583 27.78 58.82 -22.86
N GLY A 584 27.00 58.20 -23.73
CA GLY A 584 26.49 58.86 -24.94
C GLY A 584 25.60 60.07 -24.65
N ILE A 585 24.67 59.92 -23.70
CA ILE A 585 23.77 61.03 -23.32
C ILE A 585 24.52 62.10 -22.54
N LEU A 586 25.60 61.75 -21.77
CA LEU A 586 26.46 62.70 -21.12
C LEU A 586 27.18 63.58 -22.17
N ILE A 587 27.79 62.98 -23.19
CA ILE A 587 28.49 63.71 -24.27
C ILE A 587 27.50 64.58 -25.04
N TYR A 588 26.31 64.07 -25.33
CA TYR A 588 25.27 64.80 -26.02
C TYR A 588 24.80 66.03 -25.20
N THR A 589 24.53 65.85 -23.92
CA THR A 589 24.13 66.97 -23.05
C THR A 589 25.25 67.98 -22.91
N MET A 590 26.52 67.55 -22.80
CA MET A 590 27.69 68.36 -22.77
C MET A 590 27.79 69.27 -24.03
N PHE A 591 27.57 68.66 -25.22
CA PHE A 591 27.60 69.42 -26.48
C PHE A 591 26.47 70.47 -26.54
N ILE A 592 25.26 70.12 -26.13
CA ILE A 592 24.14 71.07 -26.10
C ILE A 592 24.38 72.22 -25.12
N VAL A 593 24.85 71.99 -23.91
CA VAL A 593 25.15 73.04 -22.92
C VAL A 593 26.22 73.89 -23.41
N TRP A 594 27.34 73.37 -23.95
CA TRP A 594 28.35 74.12 -24.58
C TRP A 594 27.82 75.04 -25.70
N PHE A 595 27.03 74.50 -26.64
CA PHE A 595 26.48 75.26 -27.76
C PHE A 595 25.57 76.44 -27.30
N LEU A 596 24.79 76.22 -26.24
CA LEU A 596 23.86 77.25 -25.69
C LEU A 596 24.55 78.31 -24.84
N GLU A 597 25.74 78.02 -24.22
CA GLU A 597 26.38 78.85 -23.24
C GLU A 597 27.64 79.55 -23.78
N HIS A 598 28.36 79.05 -24.82
CA HIS A 598 29.66 79.53 -25.25
C HIS A 598 29.64 80.97 -25.72
N HIS A 599 28.51 81.51 -26.19
CA HIS A 599 28.40 82.94 -26.60
C HIS A 599 27.85 83.85 -25.47
N LEU A 600 27.16 83.34 -24.56
CA LEU A 600 26.41 84.10 -23.51
C LEU A 600 27.14 84.13 -22.15
N ASN A 601 28.07 83.21 -21.93
CA ASN A 601 28.69 83.01 -20.64
C ASN A 601 30.24 83.12 -20.73
N PRO A 602 30.86 84.04 -20.03
CA PRO A 602 32.29 84.15 -20.07
C PRO A 602 33.08 82.97 -19.53
N ASP A 603 32.42 82.18 -18.61
CA ASP A 603 33.03 80.98 -18.03
C ASP A 603 33.15 79.84 -19.10
N PHE A 604 32.32 79.83 -20.14
CA PHE A 604 32.38 78.93 -21.28
C PHE A 604 33.01 79.56 -22.53
N GLY A 605 33.52 80.75 -22.39
CA GLY A 605 34.24 81.51 -23.47
C GLY A 605 35.72 81.25 -23.47
N GLY A 606 36.47 81.97 -24.45
CA GLY A 606 37.95 81.89 -24.60
C GLY A 606 38.41 80.89 -25.65
N PRO A 607 39.62 80.45 -25.66
CA PRO A 607 40.16 79.53 -26.67
C PRO A 607 39.51 78.14 -26.56
N LEU A 608 39.25 77.42 -27.67
CA LEU A 608 38.53 76.13 -27.75
C LEU A 608 38.99 75.13 -26.68
N LYS A 609 40.25 75.07 -26.38
CA LYS A 609 40.80 74.16 -25.35
C LYS A 609 40.25 74.43 -23.94
N ASN A 610 40.07 75.69 -23.60
CA ASN A 610 39.45 76.04 -22.30
C ASN A 610 37.97 75.78 -22.25
N GLN A 611 37.25 76.05 -23.40
CA GLN A 611 35.81 75.80 -23.52
C GLN A 611 35.52 74.28 -23.36
N ILE A 612 36.28 73.43 -24.01
CA ILE A 612 36.12 71.97 -23.92
C ILE A 612 36.43 71.50 -22.46
N SER A 613 37.51 72.04 -21.87
CA SER A 613 37.90 71.69 -20.50
C SER A 613 36.84 72.06 -19.47
N THR A 614 36.24 73.25 -19.55
CA THR A 614 35.22 73.77 -18.67
C THR A 614 33.89 72.94 -18.85
N THR A 615 33.52 72.68 -20.10
CA THR A 615 32.33 71.92 -20.40
C THR A 615 32.45 70.48 -19.94
N LEU A 616 33.58 69.81 -20.13
CA LEU A 616 33.87 68.47 -19.66
C LEU A 616 33.85 68.44 -18.12
N TRP A 617 34.46 69.46 -17.49
CA TRP A 617 34.40 69.55 -16.01
C TRP A 617 33.01 69.80 -15.50
N PHE A 618 32.19 70.62 -16.14
CA PHE A 618 30.82 70.89 -15.80
C PHE A 618 29.97 69.57 -15.95
N ALA A 619 30.14 68.90 -17.05
CA ALA A 619 29.38 67.61 -17.30
C ALA A 619 29.75 66.58 -16.23
N PHE A 620 31.01 66.37 -15.95
CA PHE A 620 31.48 65.44 -14.95
C PHE A 620 31.01 65.81 -13.53
N SER A 621 31.16 67.10 -13.14
CA SER A 621 30.74 67.61 -11.82
C SER A 621 29.21 67.54 -11.63
N SER A 622 28.42 67.61 -12.73
CA SER A 622 26.98 67.50 -12.71
C SER A 622 26.48 66.10 -12.34
N LEU A 623 27.27 65.03 -12.63
CA LEU A 623 26.98 63.66 -12.21
C LEU A 623 26.96 63.55 -10.67
N PHE A 624 27.72 64.39 -9.97
CA PHE A 624 27.79 64.41 -8.50
C PHE A 624 27.02 65.56 -7.87
N PHE A 625 26.14 66.24 -8.64
CA PHE A 625 25.36 67.41 -8.20
C PHE A 625 26.24 68.54 -7.67
N ALA A 626 27.50 68.63 -8.07
CA ALA A 626 28.55 69.54 -7.49
C ALA A 626 29.01 70.59 -8.50
N HIS A 627 28.13 71.02 -9.44
CA HIS A 627 28.47 72.08 -10.42
C HIS A 627 28.62 73.48 -9.74
N LYS A 628 29.67 74.23 -10.10
CA LYS A 628 29.94 75.56 -9.57
C LYS A 628 29.76 76.66 -10.62
N GLU A 629 29.75 76.26 -11.87
CA GLU A 629 29.61 77.18 -13.00
C GLU A 629 28.19 77.74 -13.09
N LYS A 630 28.02 79.00 -13.31
CA LYS A 630 26.70 79.64 -13.44
C LYS A 630 26.21 79.51 -14.86
N ILE A 631 24.95 79.03 -15.00
CA ILE A 631 24.29 78.93 -16.30
C ILE A 631 23.47 80.18 -16.54
N ASN A 632 23.69 80.86 -17.61
CA ASN A 632 23.10 82.17 -17.94
C ASN A 632 21.87 81.98 -18.85
N SER A 633 21.92 81.05 -19.75
CA SER A 633 20.78 80.78 -20.68
C SER A 633 19.60 80.00 -20.05
N ASN A 634 18.38 80.48 -20.21
CA ASN A 634 17.21 79.82 -19.72
C ASN A 634 17.01 78.45 -20.39
N SER A 635 17.30 78.29 -21.69
CA SER A 635 17.26 77.06 -22.41
C SER A 635 18.24 76.01 -21.87
N ALA A 636 19.51 76.47 -21.52
CA ALA A 636 20.49 75.61 -20.91
C ALA A 636 20.05 75.12 -19.52
N ARG A 637 19.42 76.00 -18.74
CA ARG A 637 18.81 75.60 -17.43
C ARG A 637 17.79 74.49 -17.53
N VAL A 638 16.89 74.51 -18.53
CA VAL A 638 15.93 73.42 -18.78
C VAL A 638 16.65 72.13 -19.13
N VAL A 639 17.64 72.18 -20.06
CA VAL A 639 18.40 70.99 -20.45
C VAL A 639 19.13 70.37 -19.24
N VAL A 640 19.79 71.23 -18.43
CA VAL A 640 20.46 70.75 -17.22
C VAL A 640 19.47 70.24 -16.19
N GLY A 641 18.30 70.84 -16.06
CA GLY A 641 17.24 70.32 -15.17
C GLY A 641 16.80 68.93 -15.54
N VAL A 642 16.55 68.66 -16.83
CA VAL A 642 16.21 67.30 -17.33
C VAL A 642 17.37 66.32 -17.14
N TRP A 643 18.63 66.81 -17.41
CA TRP A 643 19.82 66.03 -17.19
C TRP A 643 19.97 65.62 -15.70
N LEU A 644 19.82 66.55 -14.78
CA LEU A 644 19.92 66.28 -13.34
C LEU A 644 18.86 65.30 -12.86
N PHE A 645 17.64 65.36 -13.42
CA PHE A 645 16.58 64.39 -13.13
C PHE A 645 16.99 62.98 -13.63
N LEU A 646 17.53 62.88 -14.87
CA LEU A 646 18.04 61.60 -15.38
C LEU A 646 19.16 61.05 -14.48
N VAL A 647 20.14 61.88 -14.09
CA VAL A 647 21.25 61.52 -13.20
C VAL A 647 20.72 61.04 -11.85
N PHE A 648 19.68 61.69 -11.30
CA PHE A 648 19.03 61.28 -10.04
C PHE A 648 18.44 59.86 -10.16
N VAL A 649 17.71 59.57 -11.22
CA VAL A 649 17.11 58.26 -11.48
C VAL A 649 18.22 57.20 -11.65
N LEU A 650 19.28 57.49 -12.44
CA LEU A 650 20.38 56.55 -12.66
C LEU A 650 21.15 56.27 -11.37
N THR A 651 21.47 57.29 -10.59
CA THR A 651 22.20 57.13 -9.31
C THR A 651 21.38 56.34 -8.30
N SER A 652 20.05 56.58 -8.18
CA SER A 652 19.15 55.85 -7.32
C SER A 652 19.04 54.37 -7.74
N SER A 653 18.91 54.16 -9.05
CA SER A 653 18.83 52.79 -9.62
C SER A 653 20.14 52.03 -9.43
N TYR A 654 21.26 52.68 -9.63
CA TYR A 654 22.62 52.11 -9.42
C TYR A 654 22.79 51.68 -7.96
N THR A 655 22.44 52.57 -7.01
CA THR A 655 22.57 52.31 -5.57
C THR A 655 21.67 51.16 -5.15
N ALA A 656 20.43 51.16 -5.61
CA ALA A 656 19.48 50.08 -5.33
C ALA A 656 19.97 48.73 -5.87
N ASN A 657 20.41 48.65 -7.14
CA ASN A 657 20.95 47.44 -7.73
C ASN A 657 22.26 46.98 -7.05
N LEU A 658 23.17 47.88 -6.74
CA LEU A 658 24.39 47.54 -6.03
C LEU A 658 24.10 47.01 -4.62
N SER A 659 23.16 47.62 -3.89
CA SER A 659 22.71 47.13 -2.60
C SER A 659 22.10 45.73 -2.71
N SER A 660 21.23 45.50 -3.70
CA SER A 660 20.65 44.17 -3.96
C SER A 660 21.72 43.13 -4.29
N LEU A 661 22.70 43.46 -5.13
CA LEU A 661 23.81 42.55 -5.47
C LEU A 661 24.71 42.21 -4.28
N LEU A 662 24.84 43.10 -3.33
CA LEU A 662 25.63 42.90 -2.10
C LEU A 662 24.86 42.15 -1.03
N THR A 663 23.53 42.24 -1.01
CA THR A 663 22.68 41.60 0.00
C THR A 663 22.34 40.14 -0.38
N VAL A 664 22.17 39.83 -1.68
CA VAL A 664 21.81 38.49 -2.15
C VAL A 664 23.08 37.72 -2.46
N LYS A 665 23.40 36.71 -1.65
CA LYS A 665 24.37 35.66 -1.99
C LYS A 665 23.87 34.91 -3.20
N ARG A 666 24.20 35.32 -4.40
CA ARG A 666 23.88 34.60 -5.63
C ARG A 666 24.81 33.43 -5.78
N LEU A 667 24.23 32.24 -5.76
CA LEU A 667 24.84 31.06 -6.34
C LEU A 667 25.26 31.36 -7.79
N LYS A 668 26.39 30.85 -8.22
CA LYS A 668 26.71 30.79 -9.66
C LYS A 668 25.54 30.05 -10.35
N SER A 669 24.73 30.83 -11.04
CA SER A 669 23.68 30.32 -11.87
C SER A 669 24.29 29.38 -12.92
N GLY A 670 23.94 28.06 -12.89
CA GLY A 670 24.41 27.11 -13.88
C GLY A 670 25.28 25.95 -13.40
N ARG A 671 25.49 25.79 -12.08
CA ARG A 671 26.09 24.56 -11.53
C ARG A 671 24.97 23.54 -11.25
N ASP A 672 24.40 22.98 -12.28
CA ASP A 672 23.45 21.87 -12.23
C ASP A 672 24.14 20.52 -12.45
N VAL A 673 23.39 19.46 -12.44
CA VAL A 673 23.88 18.09 -12.66
C VAL A 673 24.60 17.98 -14.01
N GLU A 674 24.07 18.63 -15.05
CA GLU A 674 24.65 18.60 -16.39
C GLU A 674 26.00 19.30 -16.46
N TRP A 675 26.15 20.42 -15.76
CA TRP A 675 27.43 21.15 -15.69
C TRP A 675 28.51 20.30 -15.00
N LEU A 676 28.17 19.61 -13.87
CA LEU A 676 29.10 18.74 -13.17
C LEU A 676 29.63 17.61 -14.06
N LYS A 677 28.74 17.05 -14.86
CA LYS A 677 29.03 15.98 -15.79
C LYS A 677 29.91 16.42 -16.97
N GLN A 678 29.57 17.57 -17.61
CA GLN A 678 30.33 18.12 -18.72
C GLN A 678 31.79 18.49 -18.34
N ASN A 679 31.98 18.90 -17.10
CA ASN A 679 33.32 19.25 -16.60
C ASN A 679 34.05 18.06 -15.94
N ASN A 680 33.55 16.84 -16.04
CA ASN A 680 34.12 15.62 -15.44
C ASN A 680 34.50 15.78 -13.95
N LEU A 681 33.67 16.48 -13.17
CA LEU A 681 33.93 16.72 -11.76
C LEU A 681 33.53 15.53 -10.90
N SER A 682 34.32 15.27 -9.85
CA SER A 682 34.01 14.24 -8.87
C SER A 682 32.83 14.66 -7.98
N VAL A 683 31.90 13.75 -7.76
CA VAL A 683 30.73 13.95 -6.96
C VAL A 683 30.68 12.93 -5.82
N GLY A 684 30.24 13.37 -4.64
CA GLY A 684 30.11 12.52 -3.46
C GLY A 684 28.74 11.86 -3.40
N CYS A 685 28.66 10.66 -2.81
CA CYS A 685 27.43 10.03 -2.37
C CYS A 685 27.66 9.26 -1.07
N ASP A 686 26.61 9.08 -0.28
CA ASP A 686 26.68 8.30 0.96
C ASP A 686 26.95 6.82 0.68
N ASN A 687 27.87 6.23 1.44
CA ASN A 687 28.31 4.82 1.34
C ASN A 687 27.34 3.84 2.04
N SER A 688 26.47 4.32 2.90
CA SER A 688 25.58 3.45 3.68
C SER A 688 24.54 2.71 2.80
N SER A 689 24.19 3.31 1.64
CA SER A 689 23.22 2.73 0.70
C SER A 689 23.74 2.73 -0.75
N SER A 690 23.75 1.54 -1.35
CA SER A 690 24.08 1.38 -2.77
C SER A 690 23.08 2.09 -3.72
N PHE A 691 21.91 2.49 -3.21
CA PHE A 691 20.82 3.07 -3.99
C PHE A 691 21.22 4.41 -4.65
N VAL A 692 21.77 5.37 -3.86
CA VAL A 692 22.11 6.70 -4.39
C VAL A 692 23.16 6.57 -5.48
N LYS A 693 24.20 5.75 -5.27
CA LYS A 693 25.23 5.46 -6.27
C LYS A 693 24.65 4.87 -7.55
N ASN A 694 23.79 3.84 -7.43
CA ASN A 694 23.14 3.23 -8.59
C ASN A 694 22.23 4.20 -9.32
N TYR A 695 21.55 5.09 -8.60
CA TYR A 695 20.72 6.13 -9.19
C TYR A 695 21.55 7.15 -9.99
N MET A 696 22.68 7.57 -9.45
CA MET A 696 23.61 8.47 -10.14
C MET A 696 24.15 7.85 -11.44
N ILE A 697 24.46 6.55 -11.43
CA ILE A 697 24.93 5.82 -12.63
C ILE A 697 23.81 5.67 -13.64
N ASN A 698 22.64 5.16 -13.23
CA ASN A 698 21.59 4.72 -14.15
C ASN A 698 20.70 5.87 -14.65
N VAL A 699 20.48 6.90 -13.82
CA VAL A 699 19.55 8.00 -14.14
C VAL A 699 20.31 9.25 -14.58
N TYR A 700 21.34 9.64 -13.82
CA TYR A 700 22.12 10.81 -14.17
C TYR A 700 23.29 10.49 -15.10
N ASN A 701 23.58 9.22 -15.37
CA ASN A 701 24.66 8.74 -16.26
C ASN A 701 26.06 9.24 -15.85
N PHE A 702 26.35 9.31 -14.54
CA PHE A 702 27.71 9.51 -14.06
C PHE A 702 28.55 8.24 -14.25
N THR A 703 29.84 8.42 -14.55
CA THR A 703 30.75 7.26 -14.57
C THR A 703 31.08 6.81 -13.15
N PRO A 704 31.27 5.52 -12.88
CA PRO A 704 31.63 5.02 -11.54
C PRO A 704 32.89 5.69 -10.96
N GLN A 705 33.81 6.13 -11.82
CA GLN A 705 35.08 6.79 -11.43
C GLN A 705 34.88 8.24 -10.93
N GLN A 706 33.79 8.90 -11.33
CA GLN A 706 33.43 10.22 -10.86
C GLN A 706 32.76 10.23 -9.50
N ILE A 707 32.25 9.06 -9.05
CA ILE A 707 31.50 8.94 -7.82
C ILE A 707 32.43 8.53 -6.68
N ILE A 708 32.50 9.37 -5.65
CA ILE A 708 33.29 9.15 -4.45
C ILE A 708 32.35 8.87 -3.29
N GLU A 709 32.44 7.70 -2.70
CA GLU A 709 31.68 7.34 -1.51
C GLU A 709 32.20 8.12 -0.29
N VAL A 710 31.28 8.59 0.54
CA VAL A 710 31.58 9.34 1.77
C VAL A 710 30.99 8.62 2.98
N ASP A 711 31.74 8.57 4.07
CA ASP A 711 31.36 7.88 5.31
C ASP A 711 30.98 8.89 6.40
N GLY A 712 29.71 9.33 6.40
CA GLY A 712 29.16 10.22 7.42
C GLY A 712 29.58 11.69 7.30
N GLU A 713 29.12 12.48 8.24
CA GLU A 713 29.16 13.94 8.21
C GLU A 713 30.57 14.55 8.19
N HIS A 714 31.49 14.01 8.96
CA HIS A 714 32.87 14.56 9.05
C HIS A 714 33.64 14.32 7.75
N ASP A 715 33.53 13.15 7.16
CA ASP A 715 34.20 12.81 5.90
C ASP A 715 33.69 13.68 4.75
N ILE A 716 32.38 14.02 4.74
CA ILE A 716 31.80 14.95 3.79
C ILE A 716 32.52 16.29 3.80
N VAL A 717 32.67 16.90 4.98
CA VAL A 717 33.28 18.22 5.13
C VAL A 717 34.77 18.18 4.75
N ASP A 718 35.46 17.11 5.11
CA ASP A 718 36.90 16.95 4.80
C ASP A 718 37.15 16.74 3.30
N LYS A 719 36.30 15.98 2.62
CA LYS A 719 36.38 15.78 1.17
C LYS A 719 36.02 17.03 0.37
N PHE A 720 35.12 17.90 0.87
CA PHE A 720 34.89 19.21 0.29
C PHE A 720 36.08 20.14 0.50
N LYS A 721 36.66 20.20 1.71
CA LYS A 721 37.85 21.04 2.02
C LYS A 721 39.07 20.62 1.22
N SER A 722 39.30 19.34 1.04
CA SER A 722 40.39 18.79 0.22
C SER A 722 40.15 18.91 -1.29
N LYS A 723 38.97 19.42 -1.71
CA LYS A 723 38.51 19.50 -3.11
C LYS A 723 38.47 18.15 -3.84
N ASN A 724 38.35 17.05 -3.11
CA ASN A 724 38.20 15.74 -3.68
C ASN A 724 36.79 15.55 -4.31
N ILE A 725 35.78 16.22 -3.74
CA ILE A 725 34.41 16.28 -4.27
C ILE A 725 34.04 17.73 -4.57
N SER A 726 33.36 17.95 -5.68
CA SER A 726 32.87 19.27 -6.11
C SER A 726 31.41 19.49 -5.77
N ALA A 727 30.68 18.42 -5.58
CA ALA A 727 29.26 18.36 -5.20
C ALA A 727 28.96 17.08 -4.43
N LEU A 728 27.88 17.09 -3.67
CA LEU A 728 27.44 15.91 -2.91
C LEU A 728 25.95 15.65 -3.17
N PHE A 729 25.60 14.40 -3.45
CA PHE A 729 24.21 13.96 -3.53
C PHE A 729 23.80 13.31 -2.21
N LEU A 730 22.79 13.88 -1.55
CA LEU A 730 22.19 13.35 -0.33
C LEU A 730 20.68 13.18 -0.48
N GLU A 731 20.11 12.23 0.23
CA GLU A 731 18.66 12.14 0.39
C GLU A 731 18.15 13.31 1.24
N SER A 732 16.96 13.82 0.90
CA SER A 732 16.41 15.05 1.51
C SER A 732 16.36 15.04 3.05
N PRO A 733 16.09 13.93 3.77
CA PRO A 733 16.17 13.93 5.22
C PRO A 733 17.59 14.19 5.75
N TYR A 734 18.61 13.67 5.08
CA TYR A 734 20.01 13.91 5.44
C TYR A 734 20.47 15.30 5.04
N GLU A 735 20.00 15.81 3.91
CA GLU A 735 20.23 17.18 3.47
C GLU A 735 19.74 18.18 4.53
N LYS A 736 18.55 17.98 5.10
CA LYS A 736 18.01 18.85 6.17
C LYS A 736 18.94 18.92 7.37
N VAL A 737 19.46 17.78 7.83
CA VAL A 737 20.40 17.72 8.96
C VAL A 737 21.70 18.43 8.61
N PHE A 738 22.27 18.13 7.45
CA PHE A 738 23.52 18.74 7.00
C PHE A 738 23.38 20.25 6.83
N MET A 739 22.33 20.72 6.16
CA MET A 739 22.08 22.13 5.93
C MET A 739 21.76 22.90 7.21
N ASN A 740 21.11 22.27 8.19
CA ASN A 740 20.87 22.89 9.48
C ASN A 740 22.18 23.22 10.24
N LYS A 741 23.23 22.47 9.99
CA LYS A 741 24.54 22.68 10.64
C LYS A 741 25.52 23.52 9.82
N TYR A 742 25.51 23.41 8.49
CA TYR A 742 26.50 23.99 7.58
C TYR A 742 25.92 24.97 6.57
N CYS A 743 24.79 25.61 6.86
CA CYS A 743 24.10 26.54 5.97
C CYS A 743 24.95 27.78 5.54
N LYS A 744 26.00 28.10 6.29
CA LYS A 744 26.89 29.23 5.98
C LYS A 744 27.85 28.93 4.82
N ASP A 745 28.26 27.65 4.72
CA ASP A 745 29.33 27.22 3.80
C ASP A 745 28.79 26.51 2.55
N TYR A 746 27.60 25.92 2.67
CA TYR A 746 26.98 25.08 1.62
C TYR A 746 25.56 25.52 1.30
N THR A 747 25.10 25.10 0.15
CA THR A 747 23.72 25.32 -0.30
C THR A 747 23.19 24.07 -0.96
N ALA A 748 21.90 23.84 -0.81
CA ALA A 748 21.22 22.70 -1.41
C ALA A 748 20.39 23.15 -2.60
N VAL A 749 20.51 22.41 -3.70
CA VAL A 749 19.61 22.49 -4.85
C VAL A 749 18.76 21.23 -4.82
N THR A 750 17.47 21.40 -4.51
CA THR A 750 16.54 20.27 -4.45
C THR A 750 16.37 19.69 -5.85
N ALA A 751 16.70 18.42 -6.02
CA ALA A 751 16.41 17.72 -7.26
C ALA A 751 14.92 17.46 -7.36
N ALA A 752 14.38 17.49 -8.59
CA ALA A 752 12.96 17.32 -8.86
C ALA A 752 12.42 15.89 -8.56
N ASN A 753 13.29 14.93 -8.27
CA ASN A 753 12.93 13.51 -8.12
C ASN A 753 12.66 13.18 -6.65
N LYS A 754 11.39 12.83 -6.35
CA LYS A 754 10.97 12.31 -5.05
C LYS A 754 10.94 10.79 -5.07
N PHE A 755 11.30 10.17 -3.95
CA PHE A 755 11.26 8.72 -3.73
C PHE A 755 10.18 8.35 -2.73
N GLY A 756 10.09 7.03 -2.41
CA GLY A 756 9.09 6.50 -1.50
C GLY A 756 9.19 6.95 -0.03
N GLY A 757 10.26 7.68 0.34
CA GLY A 757 10.50 8.10 1.73
C GLY A 757 11.21 7.04 2.57
N LEU A 758 11.35 7.30 3.87
CA LEU A 758 11.92 6.38 4.84
C LEU A 758 10.81 5.65 5.59
N GLY A 759 10.94 4.33 5.77
CA GLY A 759 9.95 3.50 6.43
C GLY A 759 10.56 2.36 7.23
N PHE A 760 9.82 1.85 8.22
CA PHE A 760 10.21 0.63 8.94
C PHE A 760 9.95 -0.59 8.07
N VAL A 761 10.78 -1.62 8.24
CA VAL A 761 10.74 -2.83 7.41
C VAL A 761 10.25 -4.00 8.23
N PHE A 762 9.25 -4.72 7.73
CA PHE A 762 8.67 -5.90 8.36
C PHE A 762 8.80 -7.13 7.46
N GLN A 763 8.69 -8.31 8.06
CA GLN A 763 8.57 -9.56 7.31
C GLN A 763 7.35 -9.51 6.40
N LYS A 764 7.49 -10.03 5.17
CA LYS A 764 6.39 -10.09 4.21
C LYS A 764 5.21 -10.87 4.75
N GLY A 765 4.03 -10.25 4.77
CA GLY A 765 2.80 -10.82 5.33
C GLY A 765 2.59 -10.51 6.81
N SER A 766 3.45 -9.74 7.45
CA SER A 766 3.25 -9.33 8.84
C SER A 766 2.12 -8.30 8.98
N PRO A 767 1.08 -8.55 9.77
CA PRO A 767 0.00 -7.58 10.00
C PRO A 767 0.50 -6.31 10.71
N MET A 768 1.63 -6.41 11.44
CA MET A 768 2.23 -5.29 12.14
C MET A 768 2.65 -4.16 11.21
N ALA A 769 3.09 -4.48 9.98
CA ALA A 769 3.46 -3.46 8.98
C ALA A 769 2.30 -2.50 8.69
N ARG A 770 1.08 -3.03 8.57
CA ARG A 770 -0.13 -2.24 8.36
C ARG A 770 -0.51 -1.44 9.60
N ASP A 771 -0.43 -2.06 10.77
CA ASP A 771 -0.79 -1.41 12.02
C ASP A 771 0.18 -0.28 12.36
N PHE A 772 1.48 -0.49 12.20
CA PHE A 772 2.48 0.58 12.32
C PHE A 772 2.28 1.67 11.26
N SER A 773 1.87 1.32 10.04
CA SER A 773 1.50 2.32 9.03
C SER A 773 0.34 3.20 9.49
N GLY A 774 -0.71 2.59 10.07
CA GLY A 774 -1.83 3.33 10.66
C GLY A 774 -1.40 4.23 11.83
N ALA A 775 -0.53 3.73 12.70
CA ALA A 775 0.02 4.51 13.80
C ALA A 775 0.88 5.69 13.32
N ILE A 776 1.71 5.49 12.29
CA ILE A 776 2.52 6.56 11.68
C ILE A 776 1.61 7.64 11.06
N LEU A 777 0.55 7.26 10.34
CA LEU A 777 -0.43 8.20 9.81
C LEU A 777 -1.12 8.98 10.93
N THR A 778 -1.51 8.32 12.00
CA THR A 778 -2.09 8.98 13.18
C THR A 778 -1.12 9.98 13.80
N LEU A 779 0.18 9.64 13.92
CA LEU A 779 1.21 10.57 14.39
C LEU A 779 1.37 11.77 13.46
N ALA A 780 1.25 11.56 12.14
CA ALA A 780 1.28 12.64 11.17
C ALA A 780 0.07 13.58 11.32
N GLU A 781 -1.14 13.02 11.44
CA GLU A 781 -2.38 13.77 11.63
C GLU A 781 -2.39 14.57 12.95
N MET A 782 -1.79 14.00 14.00
CA MET A 782 -1.62 14.70 15.30
C MET A 782 -0.51 15.78 15.26
N GLY A 783 0.24 15.91 14.17
CA GLY A 783 1.38 16.82 14.06
C GLY A 783 2.64 16.38 14.83
N LYS A 784 2.62 15.22 15.48
CA LYS A 784 3.75 14.71 16.28
C LYS A 784 4.96 14.36 15.41
N LEU A 785 4.75 13.84 14.20
CA LEU A 785 5.86 13.57 13.27
C LEU A 785 6.62 14.84 12.95
N LYS A 786 5.92 15.94 12.69
CA LYS A 786 6.54 17.24 12.42
C LYS A 786 7.32 17.74 13.64
N THR A 787 6.78 17.60 14.83
CA THR A 787 7.50 17.98 16.07
C THR A 787 8.78 17.16 16.26
N LEU A 788 8.74 15.84 16.00
CA LEU A 788 9.94 15.00 16.06
C LEU A 788 10.95 15.36 14.98
N GLU A 789 10.48 15.70 13.77
CA GLU A 789 11.34 16.18 12.68
C GLU A 789 12.03 17.51 13.06
N GLU A 790 11.31 18.44 13.67
CA GLU A 790 11.86 19.70 14.18
C GLU A 790 12.90 19.49 15.29
N ILE A 791 12.67 18.52 16.18
CA ILE A 791 13.61 18.19 17.26
C ILE A 791 14.91 17.58 16.74
N TRP A 792 14.83 16.64 15.82
CA TRP A 792 15.96 15.81 15.41
C TRP A 792 16.64 16.28 14.12
N LEU A 793 15.86 16.70 13.09
CA LEU A 793 16.41 17.03 11.77
C LEU A 793 16.68 18.54 11.62
N THR A 794 15.84 19.37 12.24
CA THR A 794 15.96 20.83 12.14
C THR A 794 15.87 21.51 13.51
N PRO A 795 16.71 21.10 14.49
CA PRO A 795 16.71 21.76 15.78
C PRO A 795 16.98 23.26 15.61
N PRO A 796 16.48 24.13 16.49
CA PRO A 796 16.69 25.56 16.43
C PRO A 796 18.18 25.90 16.61
N ASN A 797 18.87 26.13 15.51
CA ASN A 797 20.27 26.54 15.43
C ASN A 797 20.37 27.97 14.84
N GLU A 798 21.57 28.50 14.73
CA GLU A 798 21.84 29.78 14.07
C GLU A 798 21.28 29.82 12.62
N CYS A 799 21.17 28.68 11.97
CA CYS A 799 20.62 28.55 10.62
C CYS A 799 19.09 28.53 10.57
N SER A 800 18.41 28.02 11.63
CA SER A 800 16.94 27.90 11.67
C SER A 800 16.26 29.15 12.22
N ASN A 801 16.94 29.90 13.08
CA ASN A 801 16.48 31.20 13.52
C ASN A 801 16.63 32.18 12.35
N GLY A 802 15.60 32.26 11.51
CA GLY A 802 15.44 33.18 10.41
C GLY A 802 15.49 34.68 10.82
N SER A 803 15.99 35.01 12.01
CA SER A 803 16.67 36.25 12.32
C SER A 803 18.00 36.25 11.58
N THR A 804 17.97 36.29 10.27
CA THR A 804 18.91 37.04 9.52
C THR A 804 18.75 38.51 9.95
N SER A 805 19.28 38.86 11.15
CA SER A 805 20.01 40.06 11.15
C SER A 805 21.02 39.84 10.02
N PRO A 806 21.00 40.61 8.93
CA PRO A 806 22.10 40.60 8.01
C PRO A 806 23.30 40.94 8.88
N GLU A 807 24.14 39.99 9.27
CA GLU A 807 25.53 40.30 9.53
C GLU A 807 25.92 40.96 8.24
N THR A 808 25.95 42.31 8.27
CA THR A 808 26.45 43.13 7.20
C THR A 808 27.90 42.70 7.08
N GLU A 809 28.15 41.71 6.17
CA GLU A 809 29.53 41.39 5.84
C GLU A 809 30.18 42.70 5.48
N SER A 810 31.20 43.09 6.24
CA SER A 810 31.98 44.31 5.98
C SER A 810 32.48 44.21 4.54
N LEU A 811 32.27 45.28 3.77
CA LEU A 811 32.74 45.36 2.38
C LEU A 811 34.23 45.14 2.36
N THR A 812 34.68 44.03 1.79
CA THR A 812 36.12 43.70 1.73
C THR A 812 36.78 44.40 0.55
N LEU A 813 38.05 44.74 0.70
CA LEU A 813 38.88 45.33 -0.36
C LEU A 813 38.85 44.48 -1.65
N HIS A 814 38.66 43.17 -1.52
CA HIS A 814 38.62 42.22 -2.62
C HIS A 814 37.54 42.55 -3.66
N ASN A 815 36.44 43.16 -3.27
CA ASN A 815 35.31 43.47 -4.17
C ASN A 815 35.49 44.82 -4.89
N PHE A 816 36.42 45.69 -4.47
CA PHE A 816 36.60 47.05 -4.97
C PHE A 816 38.04 47.40 -5.38
N TRP A 817 39.01 46.48 -5.30
CA TRP A 817 40.42 46.76 -5.63
C TRP A 817 40.60 47.25 -7.06
N GLY A 818 39.78 46.85 -8.02
CA GLY A 818 39.78 47.33 -9.38
C GLY A 818 39.52 48.86 -9.46
N LEU A 819 38.59 49.39 -8.64
CA LEU A 819 38.30 50.82 -8.57
C LEU A 819 39.46 51.59 -8.00
N TYR A 820 40.14 51.06 -6.96
CA TYR A 820 41.33 51.67 -6.37
C TYR A 820 42.51 51.70 -7.35
N ILE A 821 42.70 50.66 -8.15
CA ILE A 821 43.74 50.64 -9.20
C ILE A 821 43.48 51.70 -10.26
N ILE A 822 42.22 51.82 -10.74
CA ILE A 822 41.87 52.84 -11.73
C ILE A 822 42.17 54.23 -11.17
N CYS A 823 41.74 54.51 -9.95
CA CYS A 823 42.03 55.79 -9.27
C CYS A 823 43.56 56.05 -9.15
N ALA A 824 44.32 55.06 -8.69
CA ALA A 824 45.75 55.15 -8.56
C ALA A 824 46.42 55.34 -9.92
N ALA A 825 46.05 54.62 -10.94
CA ALA A 825 46.61 54.74 -12.29
C ALA A 825 46.32 56.10 -12.90
N ILE A 826 45.10 56.62 -12.82
CA ILE A 826 44.79 57.97 -13.34
C ILE A 826 45.54 59.02 -12.59
N SER A 827 45.66 58.99 -11.26
CA SER A 827 46.39 59.95 -10.44
C SER A 827 47.86 59.93 -10.76
N THR A 828 48.49 58.77 -10.93
CA THR A 828 49.89 58.64 -11.29
C THR A 828 50.17 59.18 -12.72
N ILE A 829 49.28 58.88 -13.70
CA ILE A 829 49.42 59.45 -15.05
C ILE A 829 49.31 60.94 -15.02
N CYS A 830 48.36 61.53 -14.31
CA CYS A 830 48.26 62.99 -14.16
C CYS A 830 49.48 63.56 -13.51
N PHE A 831 50.05 62.96 -12.48
CA PHE A 831 51.27 63.37 -11.82
C PHE A 831 52.45 63.30 -12.76
N VAL A 832 52.68 62.25 -13.50
CA VAL A 832 53.71 62.08 -14.48
C VAL A 832 53.59 63.14 -15.59
N MET A 833 52.36 63.36 -16.10
CA MET A 833 52.12 64.42 -17.08
C MET A 833 52.43 65.81 -16.56
N ALA A 834 52.10 66.08 -15.29
CA ALA A 834 52.49 67.38 -14.67
C ALA A 834 53.98 67.49 -14.52
N LEU A 835 54.71 66.47 -14.15
CA LEU A 835 56.17 66.45 -14.09
C LEU A 835 56.79 66.62 -15.47
N LEU A 836 56.32 65.97 -16.47
CA LEU A 836 56.78 66.10 -17.85
C LEU A 836 56.56 67.54 -18.36
N LYS A 837 55.37 68.10 -18.13
CA LYS A 837 55.08 69.48 -18.50
C LYS A 837 55.99 70.48 -17.79
N ASN A 838 56.23 70.28 -16.51
CA ASN A 838 57.20 71.13 -15.75
C ASN A 838 58.61 70.94 -16.27
N HIS A 839 58.98 69.71 -16.65
CA HIS A 839 60.34 69.50 -17.25
C HIS A 839 60.47 70.16 -18.62
N LEU A 840 59.46 70.02 -19.51
CA LEU A 840 59.43 70.65 -20.81
C LEU A 840 59.35 72.18 -20.71
N ASN A 841 58.58 72.73 -19.77
CA ASN A 841 58.61 74.23 -19.50
C ASN A 841 59.95 74.73 -18.98
N LYS A 842 60.66 73.89 -18.20
CA LYS A 842 62.00 74.24 -17.73
C LYS A 842 63.00 74.10 -18.85
N HIS A 843 62.83 73.29 -19.84
CA HIS A 843 63.65 73.16 -21.02
C HIS A 843 63.50 74.38 -21.99
N ASN A 844 62.20 74.76 -22.14
CA ASN A 844 61.87 75.94 -22.96
C ASN A 844 62.31 77.27 -22.28
N HIS A 845 62.47 77.38 -20.96
CA HIS A 845 63.08 78.53 -20.23
C HIS A 845 64.57 78.53 -20.27
N ILE A 846 65.22 77.44 -20.55
CA ILE A 846 66.70 77.37 -20.69
C ILE A 846 67.15 77.84 -22.08
N GLU A 847 66.30 77.78 -23.14
CA GLU A 847 66.60 78.29 -24.48
C GLU A 847 66.33 79.78 -24.63
N GLU A 848 65.69 80.48 -23.66
CA GLU A 848 65.52 81.95 -23.63
C GLU A 848 66.54 82.72 -22.74
N GLU A 849 67.31 81.98 -21.89
CA GLU A 849 68.28 82.63 -20.96
C GLU A 849 69.77 82.54 -21.39
N ASP A 850 70.09 82.08 -22.59
CA ASP A 850 71.54 82.12 -23.11
C ASP A 850 71.92 83.41 -23.73
N GLN A 851 71.30 84.62 -23.44
CA GLN A 851 71.76 85.96 -23.74
C GLN A 851 71.71 86.92 -22.55
N HIS A 852 72.38 86.62 -21.43
CA HIS A 852 73.01 87.66 -20.52
C HIS A 852 73.71 86.92 -19.37
N GLN A 853 74.99 86.87 -19.57
CA GLN A 853 76.18 87.02 -18.74
C GLN A 853 76.01 87.02 -17.15
N ASP A 854 76.79 86.16 -16.57
CA ASP A 854 77.73 86.30 -15.40
C ASP A 854 77.11 86.37 -13.98
N SER A 855 77.66 85.52 -13.25
CA SER A 855 78.16 85.49 -11.87
C SER A 855 77.26 84.94 -10.75
N ALA A 856 77.89 83.97 -10.16
CA ALA A 856 78.01 83.59 -8.74
C ALA A 856 77.08 82.45 -8.19
N THR A 857 77.80 81.37 -7.93
CA THR A 857 77.77 80.43 -6.78
C THR A 857 76.59 79.56 -6.50
N ALA A 858 76.84 78.30 -6.69
CA ALA A 858 76.58 77.13 -5.90
C ALA A 858 75.42 77.07 -4.90
N ASP A 859 74.44 76.29 -5.09
CA ASP A 859 74.03 75.28 -4.08
C ASP A 859 73.26 74.15 -4.71
N ASP A 860 73.85 72.99 -4.71
CA ASP A 860 73.32 71.72 -5.22
C ASP A 860 72.41 71.12 -4.17
N ASP A 861 71.13 71.54 -4.16
CA ASP A 861 70.05 70.82 -3.38
C ASP A 861 69.31 69.87 -4.26
N SER A 862 69.56 68.62 -4.04
CA SER A 862 68.94 67.48 -4.79
C SER A 862 67.43 67.59 -4.76
N VAL A 863 66.82 67.25 -5.88
CA VAL A 863 65.31 67.17 -6.15
C VAL A 863 64.60 66.49 -5.04
N TRP A 864 65.20 65.51 -4.38
CA TRP A 864 64.70 64.81 -3.24
C TRP A 864 64.52 65.61 -1.97
N LYS A 865 65.46 66.58 -1.66
CA LYS A 865 65.32 67.48 -0.52
C LYS A 865 64.21 68.53 -0.72
N LYS A 866 63.94 68.92 -1.97
CA LYS A 866 62.80 69.79 -2.31
C LYS A 866 61.46 69.01 -2.21
N ALA A 867 61.40 67.72 -2.62
CA ALA A 867 60.21 66.88 -2.46
C ALA A 867 59.90 66.61 -1.00
N LEU A 868 60.95 66.39 -0.18
CA LEU A 868 60.74 66.19 1.28
C LEU A 868 60.27 67.46 1.98
N ARG A 869 60.75 68.70 1.57
CA ARG A 869 60.27 70.00 2.08
C ARG A 869 58.83 70.30 1.69
N ILE A 870 58.34 69.80 0.50
CA ILE A 870 56.99 69.96 0.05
C ILE A 870 56.15 69.02 0.83
N GLY A 871 56.60 67.75 1.08
CA GLY A 871 55.86 66.73 1.88
C GLY A 871 55.77 67.19 3.35
N THR A 872 56.78 67.70 3.97
CA THR A 872 56.76 68.20 5.35
C THR A 872 55.96 69.51 5.49
N GLY A 873 55.96 70.38 4.46
CA GLY A 873 55.08 71.55 4.41
C GLY A 873 53.61 71.24 4.29
N PHE A 874 53.25 70.11 3.57
CA PHE A 874 51.89 69.64 3.47
C PHE A 874 51.39 68.97 4.78
N TYR A 875 52.31 68.31 5.46
CA TYR A 875 52.01 67.65 6.75
C TYR A 875 51.76 68.71 7.86
N ASN A 876 52.57 69.75 7.93
CA ASN A 876 52.35 70.84 8.86
C ASN A 876 51.17 71.74 8.53
N ASN A 877 50.77 71.84 7.26
CA ASN A 877 49.56 72.59 6.86
C ASN A 877 48.25 71.85 7.06
N VAL A 878 48.28 70.51 7.01
CA VAL A 878 47.12 69.69 7.32
C VAL A 878 46.89 69.67 8.84
N ASN A 879 47.92 69.55 9.67
CA ASN A 879 47.76 69.56 11.12
C ASN A 879 47.34 70.98 11.65
N ASN A 880 47.76 72.06 11.08
CA ASN A 880 47.29 73.38 11.47
C ASN A 880 45.90 73.74 10.98
N LYS A 881 45.40 73.13 9.89
CA LYS A 881 44.02 73.31 9.45
C LYS A 881 43.00 72.44 10.24
N THR A 882 43.43 71.31 10.76
CA THR A 882 42.60 70.45 11.59
C THR A 882 42.43 70.97 13.02
N LEU A 883 43.45 71.65 13.60
CA LEU A 883 43.28 72.29 14.88
C LEU A 883 42.50 73.62 14.84
N GLY A 884 42.44 74.32 13.69
CA GLY A 884 41.68 75.57 13.52
C GLY A 884 40.19 75.40 13.25
N ARG A 885 39.75 74.19 12.89
CA ARG A 885 38.34 73.85 12.65
C ARG A 885 37.63 73.16 13.80
N ALA A 886 38.35 72.69 14.79
CA ALA A 886 37.79 72.09 16.00
C ALA A 886 37.23 73.11 17.00
N ALA A 887 37.61 74.49 16.83
CA ALA A 887 37.17 75.50 17.77
C ALA A 887 35.89 76.26 17.37
N THR A 888 35.24 75.95 16.27
CA THR A 888 34.02 76.65 15.79
C THR A 888 32.75 75.78 15.59
N PHE A 889 32.72 74.56 16.10
CA PHE A 889 31.50 73.75 16.12
C PHE A 889 31.02 73.39 17.54
N GLY A 890 31.17 74.33 18.47
CA GLY A 890 30.58 74.32 19.78
C GLY A 890 29.41 75.30 19.82
N GLY A 891 28.22 74.88 19.52
CA GLY A 891 27.04 75.69 19.70
C GLY A 891 25.83 75.38 18.82
N MET A 892 25.40 74.17 18.86
CA MET A 892 24.03 73.91 18.48
C MET A 892 23.43 72.91 19.45
N GLN A 893 22.73 73.39 20.44
CA GLN A 893 21.96 72.70 21.39
C GLN A 893 20.81 72.09 20.61
N LEU A 894 20.75 70.74 20.50
CA LEU A 894 19.59 69.98 20.16
C LEU A 894 18.70 69.91 21.41
N THR A 895 17.72 70.74 21.42
CA THR A 895 16.58 70.61 22.33
C THR A 895 15.85 69.26 22.03
N ARG A 896 16.07 68.37 22.94
CA ARG A 896 15.38 67.10 23.02
C ARG A 896 13.94 67.33 23.44
N ARG A 897 13.01 67.44 22.50
CA ARG A 897 11.58 67.32 22.77
C ARG A 897 11.25 65.85 23.02
N ARG A 898 11.09 65.53 24.28
CA ARG A 898 10.50 64.34 24.81
C ARG A 898 9.00 64.39 24.53
N ASN A 899 8.50 63.63 23.56
CA ASN A 899 7.08 63.32 23.53
C ASN A 899 6.95 61.88 24.02
N SER A 900 6.50 61.76 25.27
CA SER A 900 5.95 60.58 25.88
C SER A 900 4.57 60.37 25.31
N SER A 901 4.31 59.37 24.56
CA SER A 901 3.00 58.78 24.38
C SER A 901 2.92 57.43 25.05
N ARG A 902 2.33 57.46 26.17
CA ARG A 902 1.75 56.54 27.08
C ARG A 902 0.83 55.57 26.28
N TRP A 903 1.15 54.31 26.25
CA TRP A 903 0.17 53.24 25.99
C TRP A 903 -0.15 52.55 27.30
N GLN A 904 -1.36 52.79 27.76
CA GLN A 904 -1.94 52.07 28.88
C GLN A 904 -2.38 50.67 28.40
N SER A 905 -1.98 49.68 29.20
CA SER A 905 -2.62 48.37 29.28
C SER A 905 -4.07 48.52 29.74
N ILE A 906 -4.98 47.91 29.02
CA ILE A 906 -6.34 47.59 29.49
C ILE A 906 -6.53 46.11 29.41
N SER A 907 -6.59 45.52 30.60
CA SER A 907 -7.22 44.22 30.87
C SER A 907 -8.68 44.46 31.19
N THR A 908 -9.58 43.70 30.60
CA THR A 908 -10.90 43.25 31.11
C THR A 908 -11.45 42.31 30.07
N SER A 909 -11.58 41.03 30.37
CA SER A 909 -12.68 40.26 30.98
C SER A 909 -14.02 40.38 30.27
N ASP A 910 -14.48 39.21 29.85
CA ASP A 910 -15.86 38.69 29.78
C ASP A 910 -16.91 39.35 28.87
N ASP A 911 -17.43 38.55 27.97
CA ASP A 911 -18.77 37.95 27.95
C ASP A 911 -19.31 37.69 26.52
N VAL A 912 -19.61 36.40 26.29
CA VAL A 912 -20.86 35.88 25.71
C VAL A 912 -21.54 36.67 24.58
N ALA A 913 -21.56 36.06 23.39
CA ALA A 913 -22.81 35.77 22.65
C ALA A 913 -22.52 35.27 21.22
N ASN A 914 -22.97 34.06 20.94
CA ASN A 914 -23.32 33.58 19.60
C ASN A 914 -24.62 34.30 19.13
N PRO A 915 -24.88 34.62 17.85
CA PRO A 915 -25.63 33.66 17.08
C PRO A 915 -25.33 33.60 15.55
N GLN A 916 -25.49 32.37 15.08
CA GLN A 916 -26.14 31.90 13.86
C GLN A 916 -26.22 32.76 12.59
N SER A 917 -25.94 32.02 11.50
CA SER A 917 -26.58 32.02 10.19
C SER A 917 -26.13 33.04 9.15
N SER A 918 -25.52 32.48 8.11
CA SER A 918 -26.17 32.39 6.80
C SER A 918 -25.32 31.60 5.81
N GLN A 919 -25.96 30.55 5.29
CA GLN A 919 -25.60 29.85 4.07
C GLN A 919 -25.67 30.81 2.87
N SER A 920 -24.76 30.63 1.91
CA SER A 920 -25.16 30.35 0.54
C SER A 920 -23.91 30.32 -0.39
N ALA A 921 -23.70 29.18 -0.99
CA ALA A 921 -23.51 28.99 -2.43
C ALA A 921 -22.34 29.72 -3.11
N VAL A 922 -21.37 28.95 -3.57
CA VAL A 922 -21.10 28.81 -5.00
C VAL A 922 -20.51 27.43 -5.25
N LYS A 923 -21.23 26.64 -6.01
CA LYS A 923 -20.87 25.48 -6.80
C LYS A 923 -20.15 25.98 -8.06
N ASP A 924 -19.35 25.04 -8.59
CA ASP A 924 -18.84 24.94 -9.95
C ASP A 924 -17.48 25.60 -10.24
N MET A 925 -16.56 24.75 -10.44
CA MET A 925 -15.80 24.44 -11.64
C MET A 925 -14.49 23.67 -11.35
N LEU A 926 -14.53 22.48 -11.92
CA LEU A 926 -13.47 21.56 -12.31
C LEU A 926 -12.86 20.70 -11.24
#